data_64cdd45528d6bafd1dabeac12084a9e0
#
_entry.id   64cdd45528d6bafd1dabeac12084a9e0
#
_cell.length_a   1.000
_cell.length_b   1.000
_cell.length_c   1.000
_cell.angle_alpha   90.00
_cell.angle_beta   90.00
_cell.angle_gamma   90.00
#
_symmetry.space_group_name_H-M   'P 1'
#
loop_
_entity.id
_entity.type
_entity.pdbx_description
1 polymer ?
#
loop_
_entity_poly.entity_id
_entity_poly.type
_entity_poly.pdbx_seq_one_letter_code
_entity_poly.pdbx_strand_id
1 'polypeptide(L)'
;MTASVTSRRPGPRRPPERNVLENETLGTRLHYLRRKIALQQVFAELFEKRWMEPAIPLTLLVGVVVFFSVATPGFATPENLLSSAAELAELSLVCIGMAVVMISGGIDLSVGSMFGLCNILMILLITLGGVPVPLALLLTLFAGAILGGVNGGIVAYLKARPFLTTLVTLIVFRGVLNLLDLNFSAQTATVFVLDPMWEWLGTGKVAGIPFSFVTLVVVLLIGHVLLSRSRIGWHITAVGASRRAARHAGIKVERVLLLCYVISGALCALAGIFYAARLSSASARVGEGLELNVLTAVILGGISLSGGKGTVWRAFIGAATISLLGKGLLLMNVGGEVLQTALAAVLIVAVGLDIKWGKNRGKAIQKTYVNPTLLRYRPAPDVRRGSGSAYEVNDRLLGAEAIGVGEVEGPEDVVLDSQGRLYCGTRQGWILRFSGRDFEHKEIFARIGGHPLGLGFDAEENLVVCVGGMGLYAVSPDGTPRKLSDETNRDWTRLRDDSRLRLADDLDITPDGKIYFSEATTRFGMADWILDGIEGRPNGRLLCYDPATGTTRTVIRDLVFPNGICSCHDGESLLIAQTWLCRILRYYHSGPNKGRLEIFMDNFPGYLDNINRSSDGGYWIALNGMRSPAYDLAMRMPSFRRRMMKRIPRDEWLYPSMNHGCVVKVSEAGDVLDTYWDPGGEAHATITSMREHDGYLYIGGLENNRVGRIKLSGSGAAQVDNRRPQSSARPVSVN
;
A
#
# COMPACT_ATOMS: atom_id res chain seq x y z
N MET A 1 37.69 72.77 -17.92
CA MET A 1 37.29 71.96 -16.76
C MET A 1 36.09 71.12 -17.15
N THR A 2 36.32 69.88 -17.61
CA THR A 2 35.30 68.93 -18.06
C THR A 2 35.13 67.89 -16.99
N ALA A 3 33.98 67.88 -16.36
CA ALA A 3 33.61 66.85 -15.38
C ALA A 3 33.01 65.63 -16.10
N SER A 4 33.68 64.48 -15.96
CA SER A 4 33.22 63.18 -16.43
C SER A 4 32.17 62.63 -15.49
N VAL A 5 30.93 62.46 -15.95
CA VAL A 5 29.88 61.76 -15.26
C VAL A 5 30.04 60.25 -15.53
N THR A 6 30.54 59.53 -14.56
CA THR A 6 30.55 58.04 -14.56
C THR A 6 29.15 57.54 -14.24
N SER A 7 28.45 56.99 -15.22
CA SER A 7 27.19 56.27 -15.03
C SER A 7 27.45 54.94 -14.35
N ARG A 8 27.11 54.86 -13.07
CA ARG A 8 27.02 53.54 -12.35
C ARG A 8 25.87 52.76 -12.95
N ARG A 9 26.14 51.64 -13.59
CA ARG A 9 25.13 50.62 -13.94
C ARG A 9 24.44 50.17 -12.64
N PRO A 10 23.11 50.12 -12.56
CA PRO A 10 22.43 49.52 -11.42
C PRO A 10 22.78 48.03 -11.40
N GLY A 11 23.30 47.57 -10.26
CA GLY A 11 23.53 46.15 -10.03
C GLY A 11 22.21 45.35 -10.07
N PRO A 12 22.27 44.06 -10.30
CA PRO A 12 21.06 43.25 -10.42
C PRO A 12 20.21 43.42 -9.16
N ARG A 13 18.98 43.88 -9.33
CA ARG A 13 17.99 43.96 -8.26
C ARG A 13 17.72 42.56 -7.77
N ARG A 14 18.07 42.25 -6.51
CA ARG A 14 17.62 41.03 -5.86
C ARG A 14 16.11 40.92 -5.99
N PRO A 15 15.57 39.82 -6.51
CA PRO A 15 14.12 39.61 -6.51
C PRO A 15 13.61 39.69 -5.07
N PRO A 16 12.44 40.29 -4.82
CA PRO A 16 11.90 40.40 -3.48
C PRO A 16 11.73 39.00 -2.90
N GLU A 17 12.24 38.79 -1.70
CA GLU A 17 12.02 37.55 -0.91
C GLU A 17 10.50 37.35 -0.74
N ARG A 18 9.89 36.57 -1.64
CA ARG A 18 8.50 36.18 -1.50
C ARG A 18 8.43 34.88 -0.71
N ASN A 19 7.99 34.99 0.53
CA ASN A 19 7.68 33.83 1.37
C ASN A 19 6.66 32.95 0.62
N VAL A 20 6.94 31.67 0.46
CA VAL A 20 6.06 30.66 -0.18
C VAL A 20 4.63 30.69 0.39
N LEU A 21 4.48 31.27 1.59
CA LEU A 21 3.23 31.36 2.35
C LEU A 21 2.48 32.70 2.20
N GLU A 22 3.00 33.70 1.47
CA GLU A 22 2.37 35.04 1.40
C GLU A 22 1.03 35.07 0.67
N ASN A 23 0.69 34.06 -0.14
CA ASN A 23 -0.60 33.95 -0.79
C ASN A 23 -1.67 33.24 0.06
N GLU A 24 -1.32 32.78 1.25
CA GLU A 24 -2.26 32.14 2.17
C GLU A 24 -2.87 33.19 3.11
N THR A 25 -4.20 33.34 3.07
CA THR A 25 -4.91 34.20 4.02
C THR A 25 -4.74 33.67 5.45
N LEU A 26 -4.78 34.57 6.44
CA LEU A 26 -4.75 34.20 7.87
C LEU A 26 -5.80 33.12 8.21
N GLY A 27 -6.96 33.16 7.54
CA GLY A 27 -8.01 32.15 7.63
C GLY A 27 -7.57 30.78 7.12
N THR A 28 -6.75 30.70 6.08
CA THR A 28 -6.19 29.45 5.56
C THR A 28 -5.25 28.83 6.57
N ARG A 29 -4.35 29.63 7.16
CA ARG A 29 -3.40 29.17 8.18
C ARG A 29 -4.10 28.70 9.45
N LEU A 30 -5.09 29.45 9.94
CA LEU A 30 -5.89 29.08 11.12
C LEU A 30 -6.72 27.82 10.88
N HIS A 31 -7.32 27.67 9.71
CA HIS A 31 -8.06 26.47 9.34
C HIS A 31 -7.13 25.26 9.24
N TYR A 32 -5.95 25.43 8.69
CA TYR A 32 -4.91 24.42 8.58
C TYR A 32 -4.40 23.97 9.95
N LEU A 33 -4.10 24.91 10.87
CA LEU A 33 -3.72 24.62 12.25
C LEU A 33 -4.85 23.92 13.02
N ARG A 34 -6.08 24.41 12.91
CA ARG A 34 -7.25 23.82 13.55
C ARG A 34 -7.49 22.38 13.09
N ARG A 35 -7.19 22.09 11.83
CA ARG A 35 -7.30 20.77 11.25
C ARG A 35 -6.16 19.84 11.69
N LYS A 36 -4.94 20.35 11.81
CA LYS A 36 -3.76 19.61 12.30
C LYS A 36 -3.96 19.11 13.74
N ILE A 37 -4.82 19.77 14.52
CA ILE A 37 -5.18 19.46 15.91
C ILE A 37 -6.50 18.65 15.99
N ALA A 38 -7.26 18.53 14.90
CA ALA A 38 -8.53 17.80 14.92
C ALA A 38 -8.29 16.31 15.20
N LEU A 39 -8.74 15.83 16.36
CA LEU A 39 -8.60 14.44 16.82
C LEU A 39 -9.00 13.41 15.77
N GLN A 40 -10.06 13.68 14.99
CA GLN A 40 -10.50 12.79 13.91
C GLN A 40 -9.44 12.57 12.83
N GLN A 41 -8.62 13.57 12.55
CA GLN A 41 -7.58 13.49 11.54
C GLN A 41 -6.32 12.80 12.08
N VAL A 42 -5.96 13.09 13.34
CA VAL A 42 -4.88 12.40 14.02
C VAL A 42 -5.18 10.90 14.12
N PHE A 43 -6.43 10.55 14.45
CA PHE A 43 -6.87 9.15 14.45
C PHE A 43 -6.86 8.53 13.05
N ALA A 44 -7.30 9.25 12.02
CA ALA A 44 -7.28 8.73 10.64
C ALA A 44 -5.83 8.45 10.18
N GLU A 45 -4.91 9.36 10.45
CA GLU A 45 -3.48 9.17 10.14
C GLU A 45 -2.83 8.03 10.95
N LEU A 46 -3.17 7.91 12.25
CA LEU A 46 -2.72 6.81 13.10
C LEU A 46 -3.21 5.44 12.56
N PHE A 47 -4.46 5.38 12.13
CA PHE A 47 -5.06 4.14 11.62
C PHE A 47 -4.54 3.70 10.25
N GLU A 48 -3.87 4.58 9.51
CA GLU A 48 -3.18 4.23 8.27
C GLU A 48 -1.84 3.53 8.51
N LYS A 49 -1.27 3.65 9.71
CA LYS A 49 0.05 3.10 10.02
C LYS A 49 0.03 1.58 10.15
N ARG A 50 1.05 0.92 9.59
CA ARG A 50 1.18 -0.57 9.65
C ARG A 50 1.20 -1.10 11.08
N TRP A 51 1.85 -0.41 12.00
CA TRP A 51 1.97 -0.83 13.38
C TRP A 51 0.68 -0.70 14.19
N MET A 52 -0.28 0.13 13.75
CA MET A 52 -1.57 0.25 14.42
C MET A 52 -2.44 -1.01 14.26
N GLU A 53 -2.30 -1.74 13.16
CA GLU A 53 -3.08 -2.97 12.96
C GLU A 53 -2.81 -4.02 14.05
N PRO A 54 -1.55 -4.35 14.43
CA PRO A 54 -1.28 -5.24 15.57
C PRO A 54 -1.39 -4.54 16.93
N ALA A 55 -1.27 -3.21 17.00
CA ALA A 55 -1.31 -2.47 18.26
C ALA A 55 -2.69 -2.51 18.93
N ILE A 56 -3.79 -2.50 18.17
CA ILE A 56 -5.15 -2.52 18.71
C ILE A 56 -5.42 -3.83 19.50
N PRO A 57 -5.23 -5.04 18.95
CA PRO A 57 -5.39 -6.27 19.72
C PRO A 57 -4.45 -6.37 20.92
N LEU A 58 -3.21 -5.89 20.76
CA LEU A 58 -2.23 -5.89 21.86
C LEU A 58 -2.64 -4.95 22.99
N THR A 59 -3.14 -3.75 22.68
CA THR A 59 -3.65 -2.80 23.69
C THR A 59 -4.84 -3.39 24.44
N LEU A 60 -5.73 -4.12 23.75
CA LEU A 60 -6.85 -4.79 24.39
C LEU A 60 -6.37 -5.89 25.34
N LEU A 61 -5.42 -6.74 24.90
CA LEU A 61 -4.81 -7.76 25.76
C LEU A 61 -4.18 -7.14 27.01
N VAL A 62 -3.37 -6.10 26.83
CA VAL A 62 -2.73 -5.38 27.97
C VAL A 62 -3.81 -4.79 28.88
N GLY A 63 -4.87 -4.20 28.33
CA GLY A 63 -6.00 -3.67 29.11
C GLY A 63 -6.69 -4.75 29.96
N VAL A 64 -6.93 -5.93 29.40
CA VAL A 64 -7.51 -7.09 30.11
C VAL A 64 -6.59 -7.54 31.24
N VAL A 65 -5.29 -7.70 30.96
CA VAL A 65 -4.29 -8.11 31.97
C VAL A 65 -4.20 -7.09 33.11
N VAL A 66 -4.10 -5.81 32.80
CA VAL A 66 -4.01 -4.74 33.80
C VAL A 66 -5.30 -4.68 34.65
N PHE A 67 -6.46 -4.73 33.99
CA PHE A 67 -7.75 -4.69 34.69
C PHE A 67 -7.86 -5.82 35.73
N PHE A 68 -7.65 -7.07 35.31
CA PHE A 68 -7.80 -8.19 36.24
C PHE A 68 -6.66 -8.28 37.25
N SER A 69 -5.44 -7.82 36.92
CA SER A 69 -4.36 -7.76 37.90
C SER A 69 -4.66 -6.79 39.06
N VAL A 70 -5.43 -5.72 38.77
CA VAL A 70 -5.86 -4.77 39.81
C VAL A 70 -7.16 -5.19 40.50
N ALA A 71 -8.11 -5.71 39.73
CA ALA A 71 -9.47 -6.01 40.21
C ALA A 71 -9.56 -7.35 40.94
N THR A 72 -8.64 -8.30 40.67
CA THR A 72 -8.78 -9.69 41.16
C THR A 72 -7.51 -10.16 41.86
N PRO A 73 -7.52 -10.31 43.20
CA PRO A 73 -6.39 -10.88 43.93
C PRO A 73 -6.00 -12.26 43.39
N GLY A 74 -4.71 -12.50 43.21
CA GLY A 74 -4.19 -13.78 42.70
C GLY A 74 -4.19 -13.97 41.20
N PHE A 75 -4.78 -13.05 40.39
CA PHE A 75 -4.81 -13.18 38.94
C PHE A 75 -3.40 -13.22 38.33
N ALA A 76 -2.52 -12.32 38.74
CA ALA A 76 -1.16 -12.19 38.21
C ALA A 76 -0.11 -13.04 38.94
N THR A 77 -0.50 -14.00 39.79
CA THR A 77 0.45 -14.91 40.43
C THR A 77 1.09 -15.85 39.43
N PRO A 78 2.39 -16.21 39.60
CA PRO A 78 3.07 -17.12 38.69
C PRO A 78 2.35 -18.47 38.53
N GLU A 79 1.80 -19.01 39.62
CA GLU A 79 1.08 -20.26 39.64
C GLU A 79 -0.20 -20.20 38.76
N ASN A 80 -0.97 -19.10 38.87
CA ASN A 80 -2.16 -18.92 38.07
C ASN A 80 -1.84 -18.69 36.58
N LEU A 81 -0.81 -17.95 36.28
CA LEU A 81 -0.34 -17.73 34.89
C LEU A 81 0.17 -19.03 34.25
N LEU A 82 0.92 -19.86 35.00
CA LEU A 82 1.41 -21.14 34.52
C LEU A 82 0.27 -22.15 34.31
N SER A 83 -0.70 -22.20 35.22
CA SER A 83 -1.89 -23.09 35.05
C SER A 83 -2.71 -22.67 33.83
N SER A 84 -2.83 -21.36 33.61
CA SER A 84 -3.55 -20.81 32.45
C SER A 84 -2.80 -21.04 31.12
N ALA A 85 -1.47 -21.23 31.18
CA ALA A 85 -0.66 -21.42 29.95
C ALA A 85 -1.02 -22.70 29.19
N ALA A 86 -1.39 -23.78 29.87
CA ALA A 86 -1.81 -25.04 29.23
C ALA A 86 -3.17 -24.84 28.49
N GLU A 87 -4.15 -24.22 29.15
CA GLU A 87 -5.46 -23.92 28.58
C GLU A 87 -5.34 -22.93 27.40
N LEU A 88 -4.47 -21.94 27.55
CA LEU A 88 -4.15 -20.99 26.49
C LEU A 88 -3.51 -21.68 25.29
N ALA A 89 -2.65 -22.69 25.51
CA ALA A 89 -2.03 -23.44 24.42
C ALA A 89 -3.07 -24.20 23.60
N GLU A 90 -4.01 -24.89 24.24
CA GLU A 90 -5.08 -25.64 23.59
C GLU A 90 -5.95 -24.71 22.73
N LEU A 91 -6.47 -23.61 23.30
CA LEU A 91 -7.26 -22.63 22.58
C LEU A 91 -6.49 -21.98 21.44
N SER A 92 -5.23 -21.62 21.66
CA SER A 92 -4.39 -20.95 20.65
C SER A 92 -4.10 -21.84 19.44
N LEU A 93 -3.87 -23.14 19.64
CA LEU A 93 -3.67 -24.09 18.54
C LEU A 93 -4.89 -24.13 17.62
N VAL A 94 -6.10 -24.20 18.18
CA VAL A 94 -7.34 -24.17 17.40
C VAL A 94 -7.52 -22.80 16.72
N CYS A 95 -7.21 -21.69 17.41
CA CYS A 95 -7.25 -20.34 16.83
C CYS A 95 -6.28 -20.18 15.66
N ILE A 96 -5.08 -20.77 15.72
CA ILE A 96 -4.12 -20.75 14.60
C ILE A 96 -4.70 -21.51 13.39
N GLY A 97 -5.31 -22.68 13.61
CA GLY A 97 -6.00 -23.46 12.57
C GLY A 97 -7.10 -22.64 11.89
N MET A 98 -8.01 -22.07 12.70
CA MET A 98 -9.07 -21.17 12.22
C MET A 98 -8.51 -19.97 11.47
N ALA A 99 -7.43 -19.37 11.96
CA ALA A 99 -6.79 -18.21 11.34
C ALA A 99 -6.28 -18.52 9.93
N VAL A 100 -5.65 -19.66 9.72
CA VAL A 100 -5.18 -20.10 8.40
C VAL A 100 -6.36 -20.25 7.42
N VAL A 101 -7.46 -20.84 7.87
CA VAL A 101 -8.70 -20.97 7.08
C VAL A 101 -9.29 -19.57 6.78
N MET A 102 -9.38 -18.68 7.78
CA MET A 102 -9.93 -17.32 7.60
C MET A 102 -9.06 -16.46 6.67
N ILE A 103 -7.74 -16.56 6.79
CA ILE A 103 -6.83 -15.85 5.86
C ILE A 103 -7.04 -16.31 4.41
N SER A 104 -7.39 -17.60 4.18
CA SER A 104 -7.74 -18.11 2.85
C SER A 104 -9.14 -17.72 2.34
N GLY A 105 -9.92 -16.98 3.15
CA GLY A 105 -11.28 -16.55 2.85
C GLY A 105 -12.35 -17.61 3.13
N GLY A 106 -12.09 -18.54 4.07
CA GLY A 106 -13.05 -19.52 4.61
C GLY A 106 -13.37 -19.25 6.09
N ILE A 107 -14.30 -20.03 6.64
CA ILE A 107 -14.60 -20.12 8.07
C ILE A 107 -14.81 -21.62 8.36
N ASP A 108 -14.28 -22.10 9.48
CA ASP A 108 -14.41 -23.49 9.90
C ASP A 108 -15.13 -23.59 11.25
N LEU A 109 -16.45 -23.70 11.23
CA LEU A 109 -17.23 -23.83 12.44
C LEU A 109 -17.15 -25.23 13.07
N SER A 110 -16.60 -26.22 12.36
CA SER A 110 -16.50 -27.58 12.88
C SER A 110 -15.35 -27.81 13.85
N VAL A 111 -14.50 -26.78 14.08
CA VAL A 111 -13.30 -26.90 14.93
C VAL A 111 -13.58 -27.43 16.33
N GLY A 112 -14.69 -27.02 16.96
CA GLY A 112 -15.09 -27.50 18.29
C GLY A 112 -15.46 -28.98 18.29
N SER A 113 -16.19 -29.42 17.26
CA SER A 113 -16.55 -30.84 17.11
C SER A 113 -15.36 -31.71 16.71
N MET A 114 -14.45 -31.22 15.85
CA MET A 114 -13.19 -31.89 15.53
C MET A 114 -12.30 -32.03 16.76
N PHE A 115 -12.19 -30.97 17.56
CA PHE A 115 -11.45 -30.99 18.83
C PHE A 115 -11.98 -32.09 19.78
N GLY A 116 -13.32 -32.12 20.03
CA GLY A 116 -13.95 -33.10 20.89
C GLY A 116 -13.83 -34.54 20.34
N LEU A 117 -14.01 -34.72 19.01
CA LEU A 117 -13.88 -36.03 18.39
C LEU A 117 -12.44 -36.56 18.42
N CYS A 118 -11.43 -35.71 18.25
CA CYS A 118 -10.03 -36.11 18.40
C CYS A 118 -9.66 -36.39 19.87
N ASN A 119 -10.26 -35.65 20.81
CA ASN A 119 -10.09 -35.94 22.24
C ASN A 119 -10.59 -37.35 22.61
N ILE A 120 -11.81 -37.69 22.24
CA ILE A 120 -12.36 -39.03 22.56
C ILE A 120 -11.63 -40.14 21.79
N LEU A 121 -11.24 -39.89 20.52
CA LEU A 121 -10.51 -40.86 19.71
C LEU A 121 -9.16 -41.23 20.34
N MET A 122 -8.42 -40.23 20.83
CA MET A 122 -7.13 -40.47 21.50
C MET A 122 -7.28 -41.41 22.69
N ILE A 123 -8.29 -41.16 23.51
CA ILE A 123 -8.59 -41.99 24.69
C ILE A 123 -9.01 -43.41 24.29
N LEU A 124 -9.92 -43.54 23.34
CA LEU A 124 -10.39 -44.85 22.88
C LEU A 124 -9.28 -45.71 22.25
N LEU A 125 -8.38 -45.08 21.48
CA LEU A 125 -7.22 -45.79 20.92
C LEU A 125 -6.33 -46.41 22.00
N ILE A 126 -6.12 -45.67 23.09
CA ILE A 126 -5.29 -46.16 24.22
C ILE A 126 -6.05 -47.19 25.07
N THR A 127 -7.30 -46.90 25.45
CA THR A 127 -8.05 -47.68 26.44
C THR A 127 -8.65 -48.98 25.87
N LEU A 128 -9.30 -48.87 24.72
CA LEU A 128 -9.93 -50.01 24.04
C LEU A 128 -9.01 -50.69 23.02
N GLY A 129 -8.30 -49.87 22.26
CA GLY A 129 -7.41 -50.36 21.21
C GLY A 129 -6.08 -50.90 21.71
N GLY A 130 -5.70 -50.58 22.95
CA GLY A 130 -4.39 -50.97 23.50
C GLY A 130 -3.21 -50.39 22.70
N VAL A 131 -3.46 -49.31 21.95
CA VAL A 131 -2.49 -48.65 21.06
C VAL A 131 -1.48 -47.87 21.90
N PRO A 132 -0.15 -48.08 21.68
CA PRO A 132 0.87 -47.28 22.37
C PRO A 132 0.66 -45.79 22.15
N VAL A 133 0.89 -44.96 23.19
CA VAL A 133 0.64 -43.49 23.17
C VAL A 133 1.25 -42.78 21.97
N PRO A 134 2.52 -43.05 21.55
CA PRO A 134 3.08 -42.42 20.37
C PRO A 134 2.31 -42.71 19.07
N LEU A 135 1.85 -43.92 18.90
CA LEU A 135 1.07 -44.33 17.73
C LEU A 135 -0.36 -43.78 17.78
N ALA A 136 -1.00 -43.80 18.95
CA ALA A 136 -2.31 -43.17 19.16
C ALA A 136 -2.28 -41.64 18.83
N LEU A 137 -1.21 -40.95 19.24
CA LEU A 137 -0.98 -39.55 18.90
C LEU A 137 -0.92 -39.32 17.36
N LEU A 138 -0.12 -40.12 16.65
CA LEU A 138 0.01 -40.03 15.19
C LEU A 138 -1.32 -40.32 14.48
N LEU A 139 -2.04 -41.38 14.91
CA LEU A 139 -3.34 -41.75 14.35
C LEU A 139 -4.38 -40.67 14.59
N THR A 140 -4.40 -40.07 15.77
CA THR A 140 -5.33 -38.95 16.10
C THR A 140 -5.01 -37.70 15.29
N LEU A 141 -3.74 -37.32 15.15
CA LEU A 141 -3.34 -36.22 14.27
C LEU A 141 -3.75 -36.47 12.82
N PHE A 142 -3.56 -37.69 12.32
CA PHE A 142 -3.96 -38.07 10.97
C PHE A 142 -5.49 -38.06 10.80
N ALA A 143 -6.24 -38.52 11.78
CA ALA A 143 -7.70 -38.44 11.79
C ALA A 143 -8.19 -36.97 11.74
N GLY A 144 -7.61 -36.07 12.54
CA GLY A 144 -7.93 -34.68 12.49
C GLY A 144 -7.61 -34.03 11.13
N ALA A 145 -6.47 -34.38 10.55
CA ALA A 145 -6.10 -33.95 9.20
C ALA A 145 -7.11 -34.44 8.14
N ILE A 146 -7.63 -35.67 8.26
CA ILE A 146 -8.70 -36.20 7.40
C ILE A 146 -10.00 -35.44 7.60
N LEU A 147 -10.44 -35.18 8.84
CA LEU A 147 -11.66 -34.44 9.13
C LEU A 147 -11.59 -33.03 8.52
N GLY A 148 -10.47 -32.31 8.69
CA GLY A 148 -10.21 -31.08 8.03
C GLY A 148 -10.17 -31.24 6.49
N GLY A 149 -9.55 -32.31 6.01
CA GLY A 149 -9.49 -32.64 4.58
C GLY A 149 -10.87 -32.87 3.95
N VAL A 150 -11.83 -33.45 4.67
CA VAL A 150 -13.23 -33.59 4.24
C VAL A 150 -13.85 -32.22 4.03
N ASN A 151 -13.73 -31.31 5.00
CA ASN A 151 -14.20 -29.93 4.87
C ASN A 151 -13.55 -29.21 3.68
N GLY A 152 -12.22 -29.29 3.63
CA GLY A 152 -11.44 -28.69 2.55
C GLY A 152 -11.78 -29.25 1.17
N GLY A 153 -12.03 -30.56 1.07
CA GLY A 153 -12.45 -31.22 -0.16
C GLY A 153 -13.80 -30.72 -0.66
N ILE A 154 -14.79 -30.64 0.22
CA ILE A 154 -16.13 -30.14 -0.09
C ILE A 154 -16.07 -28.66 -0.52
N VAL A 155 -15.34 -27.82 0.22
CA VAL A 155 -15.21 -26.38 -0.08
C VAL A 155 -14.43 -26.13 -1.36
N ALA A 156 -13.32 -26.86 -1.56
CA ALA A 156 -12.41 -26.61 -2.67
C ALA A 156 -12.90 -27.19 -3.99
N TYR A 157 -13.30 -28.46 -4.00
CA TYR A 157 -13.62 -29.17 -5.24
C TYR A 157 -15.11 -29.17 -5.59
N LEU A 158 -15.99 -29.28 -4.58
CA LEU A 158 -17.44 -29.15 -4.79
C LEU A 158 -17.89 -27.69 -4.82
N LYS A 159 -16.96 -26.74 -4.56
CA LYS A 159 -17.22 -25.28 -4.56
C LYS A 159 -18.35 -24.88 -3.60
N ALA A 160 -18.60 -25.64 -2.56
CA ALA A 160 -19.59 -25.33 -1.56
C ALA A 160 -19.20 -24.10 -0.74
N ARG A 161 -20.19 -23.41 -0.18
CA ARG A 161 -19.93 -22.24 0.68
C ARG A 161 -19.27 -22.69 1.99
N PRO A 162 -18.11 -22.17 2.38
CA PRO A 162 -17.36 -22.61 3.56
C PRO A 162 -18.21 -22.66 4.84
N PHE A 163 -18.92 -21.58 5.15
CA PHE A 163 -19.76 -21.47 6.33
C PHE A 163 -20.83 -22.58 6.41
N LEU A 164 -21.55 -22.85 5.30
CA LEU A 164 -22.59 -23.89 5.29
C LEU A 164 -21.98 -25.27 5.40
N THR A 165 -20.88 -25.53 4.71
CA THR A 165 -20.19 -26.84 4.78
C THR A 165 -19.76 -27.15 6.21
N THR A 166 -19.07 -26.23 6.86
CA THR A 166 -18.54 -26.47 8.20
C THR A 166 -19.61 -26.44 9.28
N LEU A 167 -20.74 -25.76 9.05
CA LEU A 167 -21.91 -25.87 9.92
C LEU A 167 -22.54 -27.27 9.85
N VAL A 168 -22.66 -27.85 8.65
CA VAL A 168 -23.19 -29.21 8.50
C VAL A 168 -22.22 -30.22 9.11
N THR A 169 -20.91 -30.12 8.83
CA THR A 169 -19.92 -31.03 9.38
C THR A 169 -19.74 -30.86 10.89
N LEU A 170 -19.98 -29.68 11.46
CA LEU A 170 -20.08 -29.48 12.91
C LEU A 170 -21.13 -30.42 13.50
N ILE A 171 -22.34 -30.45 12.92
CA ILE A 171 -23.45 -31.29 13.39
C ILE A 171 -23.11 -32.77 13.20
N VAL A 172 -22.57 -33.15 12.05
CA VAL A 172 -22.18 -34.54 11.75
C VAL A 172 -21.11 -35.04 12.74
N PHE A 173 -20.02 -34.27 12.88
CA PHE A 173 -18.91 -34.65 13.78
C PHE A 173 -19.36 -34.66 15.25
N ARG A 174 -20.23 -33.73 15.64
CA ARG A 174 -20.84 -33.73 16.97
C ARG A 174 -21.74 -34.96 17.18
N GLY A 175 -22.51 -35.32 16.16
CA GLY A 175 -23.31 -36.56 16.20
C GLY A 175 -22.46 -37.83 16.40
N VAL A 176 -21.34 -37.91 15.68
CA VAL A 176 -20.38 -39.04 15.85
C VAL A 176 -19.76 -39.01 17.25
N LEU A 177 -19.35 -37.83 17.73
CA LEU A 177 -18.84 -37.70 19.11
C LEU A 177 -19.86 -38.18 20.15
N ASN A 178 -21.13 -37.75 20.02
CA ASN A 178 -22.21 -38.15 20.93
C ASN A 178 -22.46 -39.65 20.90
N LEU A 179 -22.42 -40.28 19.71
CA LEU A 179 -22.56 -41.75 19.56
C LEU A 179 -21.40 -42.49 20.21
N LEU A 180 -20.17 -42.02 20.09
CA LEU A 180 -19.00 -42.59 20.74
C LEU A 180 -19.09 -42.47 22.27
N ASP A 181 -19.46 -41.27 22.76
CA ASP A 181 -19.64 -41.04 24.19
C ASP A 181 -20.75 -41.92 24.78
N LEU A 182 -21.90 -42.01 24.09
CA LEU A 182 -23.02 -42.87 24.52
C LEU A 182 -22.61 -44.36 24.66
N ASN A 183 -21.80 -44.88 23.74
CA ASN A 183 -21.42 -46.27 23.75
C ASN A 183 -20.22 -46.57 24.66
N PHE A 184 -19.35 -45.60 24.92
CA PHE A 184 -18.06 -45.80 25.60
C PHE A 184 -17.83 -44.89 26.80
N SER A 185 -18.90 -44.24 27.34
CA SER A 185 -18.79 -43.28 28.46
C SER A 185 -18.08 -43.88 29.71
N ALA A 186 -18.27 -45.13 30.01
CA ALA A 186 -17.59 -45.81 31.13
C ALA A 186 -16.06 -45.87 30.92
N GLN A 187 -15.59 -45.97 29.69
CA GLN A 187 -14.18 -46.06 29.33
C GLN A 187 -13.51 -44.71 29.11
N THR A 188 -14.29 -43.65 28.97
CA THR A 188 -13.82 -42.29 28.63
C THR A 188 -13.97 -41.28 29.74
N ALA A 189 -14.86 -41.52 30.73
CA ALA A 189 -15.18 -40.54 31.80
C ALA A 189 -13.98 -40.27 32.72
N THR A 190 -13.21 -41.30 33.07
CA THR A 190 -11.96 -41.17 33.85
C THR A 190 -11.02 -42.26 33.40
N VAL A 191 -9.84 -41.90 32.96
CA VAL A 191 -8.87 -42.80 32.36
C VAL A 191 -7.56 -42.76 33.15
N PHE A 192 -7.14 -43.94 33.59
CA PHE A 192 -5.83 -44.15 34.23
C PHE A 192 -4.89 -44.78 33.22
N VAL A 193 -4.04 -44.02 32.61
CA VAL A 193 -2.99 -44.48 31.69
C VAL A 193 -1.65 -44.43 32.41
N LEU A 194 -1.08 -45.61 32.70
CA LEU A 194 0.24 -45.72 33.32
C LEU A 194 1.34 -45.68 32.26
N ASP A 195 1.41 -44.62 31.51
CA ASP A 195 2.42 -44.40 30.47
C ASP A 195 3.13 -43.05 30.73
N PRO A 196 4.46 -43.05 30.86
CA PRO A 196 5.22 -41.82 31.14
C PRO A 196 5.03 -40.74 30.05
N MET A 197 4.82 -41.13 28.81
CA MET A 197 4.59 -40.18 27.72
C MET A 197 3.20 -39.53 27.84
N TRP A 198 2.19 -40.29 28.28
CA TRP A 198 0.85 -39.75 28.54
C TRP A 198 0.87 -38.70 29.64
N GLU A 199 1.52 -39.04 30.78
CA GLU A 199 1.67 -38.11 31.89
C GLU A 199 2.44 -36.87 31.47
N TRP A 200 3.50 -37.03 30.68
CA TRP A 200 4.30 -35.94 30.18
C TRP A 200 3.54 -35.03 29.21
N LEU A 201 2.68 -35.57 28.33
CA LEU A 201 1.81 -34.78 27.45
C LEU A 201 0.80 -33.93 28.24
N GLY A 202 0.24 -34.45 29.34
CA GLY A 202 -0.78 -33.79 30.15
C GLY A 202 -0.22 -32.77 31.13
N THR A 203 0.80 -33.15 31.88
CA THR A 203 1.33 -32.41 33.04
C THR A 203 2.81 -32.08 32.96
N GLY A 204 3.51 -32.59 31.95
CA GLY A 204 4.95 -32.40 31.75
C GLY A 204 5.33 -30.95 31.60
N LYS A 205 6.49 -30.60 32.14
CA LYS A 205 7.03 -29.21 32.09
C LYS A 205 8.46 -29.21 31.54
N VAL A 206 8.75 -28.27 30.70
CA VAL A 206 10.10 -27.96 30.20
C VAL A 206 10.53 -26.63 30.84
N ALA A 207 11.57 -26.66 31.65
CA ALA A 207 12.03 -25.46 32.40
C ALA A 207 10.90 -24.77 33.22
N GLY A 208 9.98 -25.59 33.80
CA GLY A 208 8.85 -25.08 34.58
C GLY A 208 7.62 -24.67 33.75
N ILE A 209 7.70 -24.64 32.43
CA ILE A 209 6.62 -24.23 31.49
C ILE A 209 5.89 -25.49 31.00
N PRO A 210 4.54 -25.51 30.93
CA PRO A 210 3.79 -26.65 30.40
C PRO A 210 4.23 -27.03 28.98
N PHE A 211 4.40 -28.35 28.72
CA PHE A 211 4.85 -28.85 27.43
C PHE A 211 3.92 -28.46 26.27
N SER A 212 2.62 -28.38 26.51
CA SER A 212 1.63 -27.90 25.54
C SER A 212 1.91 -26.44 25.11
N PHE A 213 2.34 -25.59 26.04
CA PHE A 213 2.69 -24.19 25.72
C PHE A 213 4.03 -24.09 24.95
N VAL A 214 5.00 -24.93 25.29
CA VAL A 214 6.26 -24.99 24.51
C VAL A 214 5.94 -25.43 23.06
N THR A 215 5.09 -26.43 22.90
CA THR A 215 4.61 -26.88 21.58
C THR A 215 3.89 -25.76 20.83
N LEU A 216 3.03 -24.99 21.50
CA LEU A 216 2.40 -23.82 20.91
C LEU A 216 3.44 -22.82 20.38
N VAL A 217 4.47 -22.50 21.16
CA VAL A 217 5.54 -21.57 20.73
C VAL A 217 6.22 -22.08 19.45
N VAL A 218 6.52 -23.38 19.39
CA VAL A 218 7.09 -24.02 18.18
C VAL A 218 6.12 -23.87 16.98
N VAL A 219 4.84 -24.15 17.18
CA VAL A 219 3.81 -24.00 16.14
C VAL A 219 3.67 -22.55 15.70
N LEU A 220 3.73 -21.60 16.62
CA LEU A 220 3.71 -20.15 16.29
C LEU A 220 4.90 -19.74 15.44
N LEU A 221 6.11 -20.20 15.77
CA LEU A 221 7.32 -19.88 15.01
C LEU A 221 7.27 -20.51 13.61
N ILE A 222 6.90 -21.79 13.51
CA ILE A 222 6.73 -22.46 12.21
C ILE A 222 5.64 -21.79 11.40
N GLY A 223 4.49 -21.51 11.99
CA GLY A 223 3.36 -20.85 11.33
C GLY A 223 3.70 -19.43 10.88
N HIS A 224 4.49 -18.69 11.68
CA HIS A 224 4.99 -17.38 11.28
C HIS A 224 5.87 -17.45 10.05
N VAL A 225 6.84 -18.36 10.02
CA VAL A 225 7.73 -18.54 8.85
C VAL A 225 6.92 -19.00 7.64
N LEU A 226 6.02 -19.99 7.81
CA LEU A 226 5.18 -20.49 6.72
C LEU A 226 4.28 -19.40 6.13
N LEU A 227 3.59 -18.60 6.95
CA LEU A 227 2.67 -17.57 6.44
C LEU A 227 3.38 -16.32 5.93
N SER A 228 4.50 -15.89 6.54
CA SER A 228 5.14 -14.63 6.22
C SER A 228 6.34 -14.73 5.27
N ARG A 229 7.00 -15.91 5.18
CA ARG A 229 8.26 -16.08 4.44
C ARG A 229 8.19 -17.14 3.33
N SER A 230 7.13 -17.97 3.27
CA SER A 230 7.04 -19.05 2.29
C SER A 230 6.10 -18.70 1.13
N ARG A 231 6.31 -19.38 -0.03
CA ARG A 231 5.40 -19.31 -1.19
C ARG A 231 3.97 -19.78 -0.82
N ILE A 232 3.87 -20.77 0.08
CA ILE A 232 2.57 -21.30 0.54
C ILE A 232 1.78 -20.19 1.24
N GLY A 233 2.40 -19.43 2.14
CA GLY A 233 1.76 -18.31 2.84
C GLY A 233 1.31 -17.20 1.89
N TRP A 234 2.10 -16.88 0.89
CA TRP A 234 1.72 -15.91 -0.14
C TRP A 234 0.53 -16.41 -0.96
N HIS A 235 0.50 -17.69 -1.34
CA HIS A 235 -0.65 -18.28 -2.03
C HIS A 235 -1.91 -18.24 -1.16
N ILE A 236 -1.82 -18.57 0.14
CA ILE A 236 -2.96 -18.48 1.08
C ILE A 236 -3.52 -17.07 1.13
N THR A 237 -2.65 -16.07 1.31
CA THR A 237 -3.03 -14.66 1.36
C THR A 237 -3.63 -14.18 0.03
N ALA A 238 -3.04 -14.57 -1.11
CA ALA A 238 -3.54 -14.22 -2.44
C ALA A 238 -4.91 -14.83 -2.74
N VAL A 239 -5.12 -16.11 -2.39
CA VAL A 239 -6.41 -16.80 -2.54
C VAL A 239 -7.48 -16.13 -1.69
N GLY A 240 -7.14 -15.74 -0.46
CA GLY A 240 -8.06 -15.03 0.43
C GLY A 240 -8.41 -13.63 -0.03
N ALA A 241 -7.47 -12.91 -0.64
CA ALA A 241 -7.71 -11.57 -1.16
C ALA A 241 -8.63 -11.61 -2.40
N SER A 242 -8.37 -12.51 -3.35
CA SER A 242 -9.21 -12.71 -4.54
C SER A 242 -8.95 -14.07 -5.18
N ARG A 243 -9.88 -15.00 -5.04
CA ARG A 243 -9.79 -16.33 -5.68
C ARG A 243 -9.69 -16.24 -7.21
N ARG A 244 -10.38 -15.27 -7.82
CA ARG A 244 -10.35 -15.05 -9.27
C ARG A 244 -8.97 -14.58 -9.73
N ALA A 245 -8.42 -13.54 -9.11
CA ALA A 245 -7.10 -13.03 -9.44
C ALA A 245 -5.99 -14.08 -9.18
N ALA A 246 -6.06 -14.81 -8.06
CA ALA A 246 -5.13 -15.88 -7.75
C ALA A 246 -5.12 -16.99 -8.83
N ARG A 247 -6.31 -17.37 -9.34
CA ARG A 247 -6.42 -18.36 -10.42
C ARG A 247 -5.81 -17.85 -11.74
N HIS A 248 -6.04 -16.58 -12.09
CA HIS A 248 -5.42 -15.97 -13.27
C HIS A 248 -3.90 -15.88 -13.15
N ALA A 249 -3.38 -15.72 -11.93
CA ALA A 249 -1.94 -15.79 -11.65
C ALA A 249 -1.37 -17.22 -11.58
N GLY A 250 -2.12 -18.24 -11.98
CA GLY A 250 -1.68 -19.64 -12.03
C GLY A 250 -1.68 -20.37 -10.69
N ILE A 251 -2.22 -19.79 -9.61
CA ILE A 251 -2.30 -20.43 -8.31
C ILE A 251 -3.42 -21.50 -8.32
N LYS A 252 -3.09 -22.70 -7.90
CA LYS A 252 -4.07 -23.81 -7.77
C LYS A 252 -4.91 -23.61 -6.50
N VAL A 253 -5.97 -22.78 -6.60
CA VAL A 253 -6.83 -22.33 -5.50
C VAL A 253 -7.36 -23.51 -4.70
N GLU A 254 -7.78 -24.60 -5.36
CA GLU A 254 -8.38 -25.79 -4.75
C GLU A 254 -7.40 -26.48 -3.79
N ARG A 255 -6.14 -26.63 -4.19
CA ARG A 255 -5.09 -27.24 -3.34
C ARG A 255 -4.76 -26.38 -2.13
N VAL A 256 -4.74 -25.06 -2.30
CA VAL A 256 -4.47 -24.11 -1.22
C VAL A 256 -5.59 -24.17 -0.17
N LEU A 257 -6.86 -24.17 -0.61
CA LEU A 257 -8.00 -24.28 0.28
C LEU A 257 -7.98 -25.61 1.05
N LEU A 258 -7.80 -26.73 0.33
CA LEU A 258 -7.70 -28.07 0.95
C LEU A 258 -6.62 -28.07 2.05
N LEU A 259 -5.42 -27.58 1.73
CA LEU A 259 -4.29 -27.53 2.69
C LEU A 259 -4.64 -26.71 3.94
N CYS A 260 -5.33 -25.56 3.80
CA CYS A 260 -5.73 -24.75 4.94
C CYS A 260 -6.63 -25.50 5.92
N TYR A 261 -7.62 -26.25 5.41
CA TYR A 261 -8.51 -27.05 6.25
C TYR A 261 -7.82 -28.28 6.84
N VAL A 262 -6.90 -28.94 6.12
CA VAL A 262 -6.08 -30.04 6.65
C VAL A 262 -5.23 -29.54 7.83
N ILE A 263 -4.60 -28.38 7.71
CA ILE A 263 -3.84 -27.75 8.80
C ILE A 263 -4.77 -27.45 9.99
N SER A 264 -5.96 -26.90 9.74
CA SER A 264 -6.96 -26.61 10.79
C SER A 264 -7.32 -27.88 11.57
N GLY A 265 -7.65 -28.96 10.86
CA GLY A 265 -8.01 -30.23 11.49
C GLY A 265 -6.87 -30.88 12.29
N ALA A 266 -5.64 -30.84 11.76
CA ALA A 266 -4.46 -31.33 12.46
C ALA A 266 -4.17 -30.55 13.76
N LEU A 267 -4.33 -29.21 13.73
CA LEU A 267 -4.16 -28.37 14.93
C LEU A 267 -5.29 -28.56 15.95
N CYS A 268 -6.53 -28.78 15.49
CA CYS A 268 -7.64 -29.18 16.38
C CYS A 268 -7.36 -30.52 17.05
N ALA A 269 -6.80 -31.50 16.31
CA ALA A 269 -6.42 -32.78 16.88
C ALA A 269 -5.30 -32.63 17.90
N LEU A 270 -4.26 -31.86 17.61
CA LEU A 270 -3.17 -31.61 18.55
C LEU A 270 -3.66 -30.98 19.85
N ALA A 271 -4.56 -30.02 19.75
CA ALA A 271 -5.19 -29.38 20.90
C ALA A 271 -6.06 -30.38 21.69
N GLY A 272 -6.85 -31.22 20.98
CA GLY A 272 -7.66 -32.28 21.58
C GLY A 272 -6.84 -33.35 22.31
N ILE A 273 -5.66 -33.70 21.80
CA ILE A 273 -4.71 -34.62 22.44
C ILE A 273 -4.19 -34.06 23.77
N PHE A 274 -3.75 -32.76 23.77
CA PHE A 274 -3.30 -32.11 25.00
C PHE A 274 -4.41 -32.02 26.04
N TYR A 275 -5.63 -31.67 25.61
CA TYR A 275 -6.80 -31.63 26.49
C TYR A 275 -7.12 -33.02 27.07
N ALA A 276 -7.09 -34.07 26.23
CA ALA A 276 -7.31 -35.46 26.66
C ALA A 276 -6.28 -35.90 27.73
N ALA A 277 -4.99 -35.63 27.48
CA ALA A 277 -3.91 -35.97 28.40
C ALA A 277 -3.99 -35.17 29.71
N ARG A 278 -4.33 -33.89 29.63
CA ARG A 278 -4.42 -33.03 30.83
C ARG A 278 -5.56 -33.37 31.75
N LEU A 279 -6.75 -33.69 31.21
CA LEU A 279 -7.93 -34.05 32.00
C LEU A 279 -8.13 -35.52 32.21
N SER A 280 -7.41 -36.36 31.44
CA SER A 280 -7.58 -37.83 31.45
C SER A 280 -9.05 -38.25 31.34
N SER A 281 -9.82 -37.54 30.52
CA SER A 281 -11.24 -37.78 30.31
C SER A 281 -11.74 -37.25 28.97
N ALA A 282 -12.80 -37.86 28.45
CA ALA A 282 -13.55 -37.33 27.34
C ALA A 282 -15.06 -37.37 27.61
N SER A 283 -15.81 -36.51 27.00
CA SER A 283 -17.26 -36.51 27.09
C SER A 283 -17.87 -35.79 25.87
N ALA A 284 -19.15 -35.99 25.64
CA ALA A 284 -19.91 -35.34 24.58
C ALA A 284 -19.88 -33.80 24.63
N ARG A 285 -19.66 -33.22 25.82
CA ARG A 285 -19.61 -31.74 25.99
C ARG A 285 -18.27 -31.13 25.63
N VAL A 286 -17.21 -31.92 25.42
CA VAL A 286 -15.89 -31.42 25.05
C VAL A 286 -15.96 -30.69 23.72
N GLY A 287 -15.46 -29.47 23.68
CA GLY A 287 -15.47 -28.58 22.50
C GLY A 287 -16.81 -27.98 22.14
N GLU A 288 -17.85 -28.09 23.00
CA GLU A 288 -19.14 -27.41 22.77
C GLU A 288 -19.00 -25.89 22.97
N GLY A 289 -19.42 -25.10 21.95
CA GLY A 289 -19.26 -23.64 21.96
C GLY A 289 -17.83 -23.14 21.71
N LEU A 290 -16.85 -24.04 21.60
CA LEU A 290 -15.45 -23.67 21.34
C LEU A 290 -15.30 -22.94 20.01
N GLU A 291 -16.11 -23.28 18.99
CA GLU A 291 -16.12 -22.63 17.68
C GLU A 291 -16.40 -21.14 17.76
N LEU A 292 -17.31 -20.72 18.66
CA LEU A 292 -17.65 -19.30 18.86
C LEU A 292 -16.52 -18.57 19.61
N ASN A 293 -15.92 -19.21 20.61
CA ASN A 293 -14.78 -18.65 21.36
C ASN A 293 -13.57 -18.47 20.44
N VAL A 294 -13.27 -19.46 19.59
CA VAL A 294 -12.18 -19.42 18.62
C VAL A 294 -12.42 -18.33 17.57
N LEU A 295 -13.65 -18.26 17.03
CA LEU A 295 -14.01 -17.23 16.06
C LEU A 295 -13.86 -15.82 16.68
N THR A 296 -14.37 -15.64 17.91
CA THR A 296 -14.24 -14.37 18.66
C THR A 296 -12.78 -14.02 18.86
N ALA A 297 -11.96 -14.96 19.31
CA ALA A 297 -10.53 -14.75 19.52
C ALA A 297 -9.81 -14.31 18.24
N VAL A 298 -10.06 -14.99 17.13
CA VAL A 298 -9.40 -14.71 15.85
C VAL A 298 -9.80 -13.35 15.30
N ILE A 299 -11.08 -12.98 15.40
CA ILE A 299 -11.58 -11.65 14.99
C ILE A 299 -11.02 -10.56 15.90
N LEU A 300 -11.02 -10.77 17.21
CA LEU A 300 -10.46 -9.83 18.19
C LEU A 300 -8.96 -9.62 17.98
N GLY A 301 -8.25 -10.65 17.56
CA GLY A 301 -6.86 -10.59 17.12
C GLY A 301 -6.65 -9.75 15.84
N GLY A 302 -7.74 -9.33 15.16
CA GLY A 302 -7.69 -8.48 13.95
C GLY A 302 -7.47 -9.27 12.66
N ILE A 303 -7.88 -10.54 12.60
CA ILE A 303 -7.92 -11.31 11.36
C ILE A 303 -9.24 -11.03 10.66
N SER A 304 -9.17 -10.66 9.38
CA SER A 304 -10.34 -10.22 8.62
C SER A 304 -11.25 -11.38 8.22
N LEU A 305 -12.55 -11.24 8.44
CA LEU A 305 -13.58 -12.15 7.93
C LEU A 305 -13.62 -12.20 6.39
N SER A 306 -13.15 -11.15 5.72
CA SER A 306 -13.11 -11.09 4.25
C SER A 306 -11.94 -11.84 3.65
N GLY A 307 -10.99 -12.35 4.45
CA GLY A 307 -9.78 -13.04 4.00
C GLY A 307 -8.65 -12.12 3.55
N GLY A 308 -7.53 -12.71 3.16
CA GLY A 308 -6.36 -12.02 2.60
C GLY A 308 -5.50 -11.25 3.60
N LYS A 309 -5.89 -11.19 4.89
CA LYS A 309 -5.16 -10.43 5.93
C LYS A 309 -5.18 -11.16 7.26
N GLY A 310 -4.01 -11.29 7.88
CA GLY A 310 -3.86 -11.90 9.19
C GLY A 310 -2.46 -12.46 9.42
N THR A 311 -2.15 -12.78 10.67
CA THR A 311 -0.91 -13.48 11.06
C THR A 311 -1.20 -14.41 12.22
N VAL A 312 -0.35 -15.44 12.40
CA VAL A 312 -0.49 -16.37 13.55
C VAL A 312 -0.35 -15.66 14.90
N TRP A 313 0.49 -14.63 14.96
CA TRP A 313 0.64 -13.82 16.19
C TRP A 313 -0.64 -13.09 16.59
N ARG A 314 -1.41 -12.63 15.62
CA ARG A 314 -2.72 -11.99 15.86
C ARG A 314 -3.73 -12.99 16.40
N ALA A 315 -3.73 -14.22 15.86
CA ALA A 315 -4.56 -15.31 16.40
C ALA A 315 -4.21 -15.62 17.85
N PHE A 316 -2.92 -15.69 18.16
CA PHE A 316 -2.43 -15.90 19.53
C PHE A 316 -2.81 -14.77 20.48
N ILE A 317 -2.63 -13.51 20.09
CA ILE A 317 -3.02 -12.34 20.93
C ILE A 317 -4.52 -12.38 21.23
N GLY A 318 -5.35 -12.70 20.22
CA GLY A 318 -6.78 -12.85 20.42
C GLY A 318 -7.14 -14.00 21.33
N ALA A 319 -6.51 -15.17 21.16
CA ALA A 319 -6.67 -16.33 22.03
C ALA A 319 -6.27 -16.02 23.47
N ALA A 320 -5.15 -15.33 23.67
CA ALA A 320 -4.69 -14.89 25.00
C ALA A 320 -5.69 -13.93 25.63
N THR A 321 -6.26 -13.00 24.84
CA THR A 321 -7.27 -12.06 25.34
C THR A 321 -8.51 -12.78 25.84
N ILE A 322 -9.05 -13.73 25.06
CA ILE A 322 -10.26 -14.50 25.42
C ILE A 322 -9.98 -15.43 26.61
N SER A 323 -8.85 -16.14 26.60
CA SER A 323 -8.46 -17.05 27.69
C SER A 323 -8.30 -16.29 29.02
N LEU A 324 -7.57 -15.18 29.02
CA LEU A 324 -7.33 -14.38 30.24
C LEU A 324 -8.59 -13.61 30.68
N LEU A 325 -9.45 -13.19 29.76
CA LEU A 325 -10.77 -12.64 30.08
C LEU A 325 -11.62 -13.69 30.80
N GLY A 326 -11.70 -14.91 30.24
CA GLY A 326 -12.44 -16.02 30.86
C GLY A 326 -11.93 -16.37 32.23
N LYS A 327 -10.61 -16.45 32.39
CA LYS A 327 -9.94 -16.76 33.68
C LYS A 327 -10.20 -15.66 34.71
N GLY A 328 -10.09 -14.40 34.30
CA GLY A 328 -10.35 -13.25 35.19
C GLY A 328 -11.81 -13.24 35.70
N LEU A 329 -12.78 -13.45 34.81
CA LEU A 329 -14.20 -13.54 35.20
C LEU A 329 -14.48 -14.73 36.12
N LEU A 330 -13.86 -15.88 35.85
CA LEU A 330 -13.97 -17.06 36.71
C LEU A 330 -13.45 -16.79 38.13
N LEU A 331 -12.30 -16.13 38.26
CA LEU A 331 -11.73 -15.74 39.56
C LEU A 331 -12.57 -14.69 40.30
N MET A 332 -13.39 -13.93 39.58
CA MET A 332 -14.37 -13.02 40.15
C MET A 332 -15.67 -13.74 40.57
N ASN A 333 -15.72 -15.09 40.53
CA ASN A 333 -16.93 -15.91 40.79
C ASN A 333 -18.09 -15.60 39.84
N VAL A 334 -17.81 -15.16 38.62
CA VAL A 334 -18.85 -14.98 37.60
C VAL A 334 -19.26 -16.35 37.06
N GLY A 335 -20.53 -16.68 37.12
CA GLY A 335 -21.07 -17.97 36.65
C GLY A 335 -20.82 -18.19 35.14
N GLY A 336 -20.70 -19.46 34.74
CA GLY A 336 -20.37 -19.84 33.35
C GLY A 336 -21.34 -19.31 32.31
N GLU A 337 -22.62 -19.16 32.64
CA GLU A 337 -23.66 -18.62 31.77
C GLU A 337 -23.42 -17.12 31.47
N VAL A 338 -23.03 -16.35 32.48
CA VAL A 338 -22.70 -14.93 32.36
C VAL A 338 -21.41 -14.80 31.54
N LEU A 339 -20.43 -15.70 31.73
CA LEU A 339 -19.22 -15.74 30.94
C LEU A 339 -19.53 -15.97 29.45
N GLN A 340 -20.39 -16.94 29.11
CA GLN A 340 -20.78 -17.20 27.72
C GLN A 340 -21.51 -15.99 27.12
N THR A 341 -22.39 -15.35 27.88
CA THR A 341 -23.11 -14.13 27.46
C THR A 341 -22.13 -12.97 27.21
N ALA A 342 -21.14 -12.80 28.10
CA ALA A 342 -20.11 -11.77 27.93
C ALA A 342 -19.27 -12.01 26.67
N LEU A 343 -18.85 -13.26 26.41
CA LEU A 343 -18.10 -13.62 25.21
C LEU A 343 -18.92 -13.43 23.93
N ALA A 344 -20.22 -13.77 23.95
CA ALA A 344 -21.13 -13.51 22.83
C ALA A 344 -21.30 -12.00 22.57
N ALA A 345 -21.42 -11.18 23.60
CA ALA A 345 -21.45 -9.73 23.47
C ALA A 345 -20.16 -9.17 22.88
N VAL A 346 -19.00 -9.67 23.35
CA VAL A 346 -17.69 -9.31 22.78
C VAL A 346 -17.62 -9.68 21.29
N LEU A 347 -18.13 -10.87 20.90
CA LEU A 347 -18.19 -11.29 19.49
C LEU A 347 -19.02 -10.32 18.64
N ILE A 348 -20.23 -9.96 19.10
CA ILE A 348 -21.10 -9.02 18.37
C ILE A 348 -20.40 -7.67 18.17
N VAL A 349 -19.77 -7.16 19.22
CA VAL A 349 -19.00 -5.90 19.15
C VAL A 349 -17.82 -6.05 18.21
N ALA A 350 -17.03 -7.13 18.31
CA ALA A 350 -15.86 -7.38 17.46
C ALA A 350 -16.23 -7.50 15.97
N VAL A 351 -17.27 -8.28 15.65
CA VAL A 351 -17.80 -8.44 14.28
C VAL A 351 -18.36 -7.11 13.77
N GLY A 352 -19.13 -6.39 14.60
CA GLY A 352 -19.65 -5.08 14.25
C GLY A 352 -18.55 -4.06 13.96
N LEU A 353 -17.47 -4.10 14.74
CA LEU A 353 -16.29 -3.27 14.53
C LEU A 353 -15.54 -3.69 13.25
N ASP A 354 -15.31 -4.97 12.99
CA ASP A 354 -14.60 -5.43 11.78
C ASP A 354 -15.36 -5.02 10.52
N ILE A 355 -16.68 -5.25 10.46
CA ILE A 355 -17.52 -4.85 9.32
C ILE A 355 -17.54 -3.33 9.15
N LYS A 356 -17.74 -2.59 10.24
CA LYS A 356 -17.81 -1.13 10.21
C LYS A 356 -16.45 -0.51 9.92
N TRP A 357 -15.38 -1.12 10.45
CA TRP A 357 -14.02 -0.71 10.24
C TRP A 357 -13.58 -0.94 8.79
N GLY A 358 -13.82 -2.14 8.22
CA GLY A 358 -13.50 -2.46 6.83
C GLY A 358 -14.21 -1.53 5.85
N LYS A 359 -15.52 -1.27 6.07
CA LYS A 359 -16.31 -0.32 5.25
C LYS A 359 -15.93 1.14 5.49
N ASN A 360 -15.64 1.53 6.73
CA ASN A 360 -15.36 2.93 7.07
C ASN A 360 -13.90 3.30 6.86
N ARG A 361 -12.94 2.37 7.00
CA ARG A 361 -11.53 2.60 6.67
C ARG A 361 -11.40 2.99 5.19
N GLY A 362 -12.02 2.21 4.28
CA GLY A 362 -12.09 2.58 2.87
C GLY A 362 -12.75 3.95 2.65
N LYS A 363 -13.89 4.20 3.31
CA LYS A 363 -14.61 5.48 3.20
C LYS A 363 -13.90 6.64 3.89
N ALA A 364 -13.22 6.44 5.02
CA ALA A 364 -12.48 7.49 5.72
C ALA A 364 -11.20 7.85 4.95
N ILE A 365 -10.53 6.84 4.37
CA ILE A 365 -9.37 7.03 3.49
C ILE A 365 -9.79 7.67 2.17
N GLN A 366 -10.92 7.26 1.60
CA GLN A 366 -11.45 7.77 0.31
C GLN A 366 -12.36 8.99 0.46
N LYS A 367 -12.67 9.42 1.69
CA LYS A 367 -13.50 10.61 1.89
C LYS A 367 -12.74 11.84 1.45
N THR A 368 -13.14 12.40 0.31
CA THR A 368 -12.57 13.64 -0.22
C THR A 368 -12.99 14.81 0.67
N TYR A 369 -12.02 15.47 1.25
CA TYR A 369 -12.23 16.64 2.09
C TYR A 369 -11.91 17.90 1.29
N VAL A 370 -12.89 18.42 0.60
CA VAL A 370 -12.71 19.68 -0.15
C VAL A 370 -12.25 20.79 0.80
N ASN A 371 -11.10 21.36 0.50
CA ASN A 371 -10.58 22.50 1.25
C ASN A 371 -11.59 23.66 1.16
N PRO A 372 -12.06 24.21 2.28
CA PRO A 372 -12.96 25.36 2.26
C PRO A 372 -12.27 26.66 1.85
N THR A 373 -10.94 26.66 1.76
CA THR A 373 -10.19 27.85 1.36
C THR A 373 -10.32 28.13 -0.13
N LEU A 374 -10.44 29.40 -0.44
CA LEU A 374 -10.46 29.91 -1.80
C LEU A 374 -9.02 29.92 -2.33
N LEU A 375 -8.70 29.03 -3.25
CA LEU A 375 -7.47 29.15 -4.02
C LEU A 375 -7.70 30.19 -5.12
N ARG A 376 -6.96 31.29 -5.06
CA ARG A 376 -7.02 32.34 -6.07
C ARG A 376 -5.82 32.20 -6.99
N TYR A 377 -6.07 31.65 -8.17
CA TYR A 377 -5.08 31.70 -9.23
C TYR A 377 -5.00 33.08 -9.82
N ARG A 378 -3.81 33.54 -10.21
CA ARG A 378 -3.65 34.66 -11.11
C ARG A 378 -4.29 34.32 -12.45
N PRO A 379 -4.74 35.31 -13.26
CA PRO A 379 -5.13 35.05 -14.64
C PRO A 379 -4.03 34.27 -15.36
N ALA A 380 -4.41 33.19 -16.07
CA ALA A 380 -3.44 32.43 -16.85
C ALA A 380 -2.77 33.32 -17.90
N PRO A 381 -1.50 33.11 -18.22
CA PRO A 381 -0.84 33.79 -19.33
C PRO A 381 -1.62 33.56 -20.63
N ASP A 382 -1.62 34.58 -21.52
CA ASP A 382 -2.25 34.43 -22.82
C ASP A 382 -1.39 33.55 -23.72
N VAL A 383 -1.96 32.46 -24.19
CA VAL A 383 -1.25 31.47 -25.05
C VAL A 383 -1.67 31.57 -26.51
N ARG A 384 -2.60 32.48 -26.87
CA ARG A 384 -3.13 32.60 -28.24
C ARG A 384 -2.04 33.02 -29.20
N ARG A 385 -2.15 32.58 -30.46
CA ARG A 385 -1.28 33.03 -31.55
C ARG A 385 -1.38 34.54 -31.75
N GLY A 386 -0.23 35.23 -31.90
CA GLY A 386 -0.16 36.64 -32.04
C GLY A 386 -0.34 37.43 -30.74
N SER A 387 -0.33 36.77 -29.58
CA SER A 387 -0.42 37.43 -28.27
C SER A 387 0.87 38.12 -27.84
N GLY A 388 2.01 37.74 -28.43
CA GLY A 388 3.33 38.20 -27.99
C GLY A 388 3.75 37.71 -26.62
N SER A 389 3.03 36.75 -26.07
CA SER A 389 3.37 36.06 -24.80
C SER A 389 4.54 35.12 -25.00
N ALA A 390 5.37 34.97 -23.97
CA ALA A 390 6.42 33.95 -23.95
C ALA A 390 5.88 32.52 -24.04
N TYR A 391 4.57 32.32 -23.79
CA TYR A 391 3.90 31.04 -23.88
C TYR A 391 3.03 30.89 -25.14
N GLU A 392 3.28 31.69 -26.17
CA GLU A 392 2.49 31.68 -27.41
C GLU A 392 2.51 30.31 -28.09
N VAL A 393 1.32 29.83 -28.51
CA VAL A 393 1.14 28.53 -29.18
C VAL A 393 1.80 28.54 -30.56
N ASN A 394 2.51 27.43 -30.84
CA ASN A 394 3.11 27.12 -32.13
C ASN A 394 2.79 25.66 -32.52
N ASP A 395 3.39 25.14 -33.60
CA ASP A 395 3.11 23.79 -34.12
C ASP A 395 4.40 22.92 -34.16
N ARG A 396 5.40 23.25 -33.34
CA ARG A 396 6.72 22.60 -33.44
C ARG A 396 6.70 21.12 -33.10
N LEU A 397 5.83 20.67 -32.17
CA LEU A 397 5.74 19.27 -31.80
C LEU A 397 5.04 18.39 -32.84
N LEU A 398 4.32 18.98 -33.81
CA LEU A 398 3.73 18.20 -34.90
C LEU A 398 4.79 17.52 -35.79
N GLY A 399 6.01 18.05 -35.81
CA GLY A 399 7.15 17.49 -36.51
C GLY A 399 7.96 16.45 -35.71
N ALA A 400 7.53 16.05 -34.53
CA ALA A 400 8.22 15.06 -33.72
C ALA A 400 8.11 13.65 -34.32
N GLU A 401 9.23 12.97 -34.43
CA GLU A 401 9.29 11.57 -34.86
C GLU A 401 8.74 10.66 -33.78
N ALA A 402 8.03 9.61 -34.16
CA ALA A 402 7.43 8.66 -33.23
C ALA A 402 8.23 7.36 -33.13
N ILE A 403 8.65 6.99 -31.92
CA ILE A 403 9.36 5.75 -31.59
C ILE A 403 8.38 4.76 -30.96
N GLY A 404 8.37 3.50 -31.40
CA GLY A 404 7.63 2.40 -30.83
C GLY A 404 6.10 2.58 -30.87
N VAL A 405 5.57 3.07 -31.98
CA VAL A 405 4.12 3.32 -32.17
C VAL A 405 3.30 2.06 -31.96
N GLY A 406 2.37 2.09 -31.00
CA GLY A 406 1.53 0.96 -30.65
C GLY A 406 2.25 -0.15 -29.87
N GLU A 407 3.54 -0.01 -29.61
CA GLU A 407 4.37 -0.95 -28.86
C GLU A 407 4.61 -0.51 -27.41
N VAL A 408 4.30 0.73 -27.11
CA VAL A 408 4.43 1.36 -25.79
C VAL A 408 3.04 1.77 -25.34
N GLU A 409 2.75 1.64 -24.07
CA GLU A 409 1.48 2.08 -23.49
C GLU A 409 1.74 2.98 -22.29
N GLY A 410 1.54 4.29 -22.48
CA GLY A 410 1.71 5.32 -21.48
C GLY A 410 3.16 5.46 -20.98
N PRO A 411 4.12 5.82 -21.85
CA PRO A 411 5.50 6.10 -21.42
C PRO A 411 5.53 7.43 -20.67
N GLU A 412 5.32 7.36 -19.36
CA GLU A 412 5.22 8.55 -18.51
C GLU A 412 6.55 9.28 -18.42
N ASP A 413 7.66 8.59 -18.14
CA ASP A 413 9.00 9.14 -18.22
C ASP A 413 9.89 8.39 -19.20
N VAL A 414 10.89 9.10 -19.72
CA VAL A 414 11.87 8.60 -20.67
C VAL A 414 13.27 8.99 -20.23
N VAL A 415 14.22 8.05 -20.33
CA VAL A 415 15.63 8.28 -19.99
C VAL A 415 16.53 7.51 -20.93
N LEU A 416 17.70 8.05 -21.22
CA LEU A 416 18.73 7.39 -22.01
C LEU A 416 19.94 7.05 -21.13
N ASP A 417 20.54 5.89 -21.39
CA ASP A 417 21.78 5.49 -20.71
C ASP A 417 23.02 6.07 -21.40
N SER A 418 24.19 5.74 -20.86
CA SER A 418 25.51 6.15 -21.41
C SER A 418 25.78 5.63 -22.83
N GLN A 419 25.06 4.60 -23.29
CA GLN A 419 25.15 4.01 -24.62
C GLN A 419 24.10 4.55 -25.60
N GLY A 420 23.26 5.51 -25.17
CA GLY A 420 22.19 6.09 -25.97
C GLY A 420 20.97 5.17 -26.13
N ARG A 421 20.83 4.13 -25.32
CA ARG A 421 19.62 3.28 -25.30
C ARG A 421 18.51 3.98 -24.55
N LEU A 422 17.32 3.96 -25.13
CA LEU A 422 16.14 4.64 -24.57
C LEU A 422 15.34 3.69 -23.66
N TYR A 423 15.01 4.16 -22.47
CA TYR A 423 14.19 3.44 -21.52
C TYR A 423 12.90 4.22 -21.23
N CYS A 424 11.79 3.50 -21.07
CA CYS A 424 10.52 4.09 -20.64
C CYS A 424 9.70 3.11 -19.79
N GLY A 425 8.91 3.66 -18.85
CA GLY A 425 7.91 2.92 -18.11
C GLY A 425 6.68 2.60 -18.96
N THR A 426 5.87 1.60 -18.54
CA THR A 426 4.58 1.31 -19.16
C THR A 426 3.48 1.14 -18.11
N ARG A 427 2.22 1.35 -18.50
CA ARG A 427 1.05 1.10 -17.64
C ARG A 427 0.93 -0.35 -17.16
N GLN A 428 1.54 -1.31 -17.87
CA GLN A 428 1.56 -2.72 -17.47
C GLN A 428 2.57 -3.03 -16.37
N GLY A 429 3.38 -2.04 -15.97
CA GLY A 429 4.42 -2.22 -14.95
C GLY A 429 5.72 -2.81 -15.49
N TRP A 430 6.00 -2.60 -16.78
CA TRP A 430 7.23 -2.99 -17.43
C TRP A 430 8.10 -1.77 -17.69
N ILE A 431 9.40 -2.00 -17.72
CA ILE A 431 10.38 -1.08 -18.32
C ILE A 431 10.75 -1.64 -19.66
N LEU A 432 10.53 -0.86 -20.71
CA LEU A 432 10.96 -1.17 -22.06
C LEU A 432 12.30 -0.51 -22.32
N ARG A 433 13.15 -1.18 -23.11
CA ARG A 433 14.41 -0.65 -23.60
C ARG A 433 14.40 -0.69 -25.12
N PHE A 434 14.73 0.44 -25.73
CA PHE A 434 14.92 0.56 -27.18
C PHE A 434 16.38 0.79 -27.48
N SER A 435 16.88 0.12 -28.51
CA SER A 435 18.27 0.20 -28.98
C SER A 435 18.34 0.18 -30.50
N GLY A 436 19.54 0.43 -31.04
CA GLY A 436 19.74 0.64 -32.48
C GLY A 436 19.76 2.11 -32.84
N ARG A 437 20.17 2.44 -34.07
CA ARG A 437 20.37 3.82 -34.52
C ARG A 437 19.04 4.63 -34.52
N ASP A 438 17.95 3.96 -34.90
CA ASP A 438 16.60 4.54 -34.95
C ASP A 438 15.63 3.86 -33.97
N PHE A 439 16.19 3.23 -32.90
CA PHE A 439 15.40 2.55 -31.83
C PHE A 439 14.54 1.39 -32.36
N GLU A 440 15.00 0.70 -33.39
CA GLU A 440 14.32 -0.40 -34.06
C GLU A 440 14.25 -1.70 -33.24
N HIS A 441 15.10 -1.86 -32.23
CA HIS A 441 15.15 -3.03 -31.38
C HIS A 441 14.51 -2.74 -30.04
N LYS A 442 13.38 -3.38 -29.77
CA LYS A 442 12.63 -3.28 -28.49
C LYS A 442 12.75 -4.55 -27.68
N GLU A 443 12.97 -4.42 -26.39
CA GLU A 443 12.91 -5.52 -25.43
C GLU A 443 12.26 -5.09 -24.10
N ILE A 444 11.74 -6.08 -23.37
CA ILE A 444 11.30 -5.85 -21.99
C ILE A 444 12.54 -5.97 -21.10
N PHE A 445 13.07 -4.83 -20.67
CA PHE A 445 14.25 -4.77 -19.81
C PHE A 445 13.95 -5.29 -18.41
N ALA A 446 12.82 -4.87 -17.80
CA ALA A 446 12.42 -5.33 -16.47
C ALA A 446 10.90 -5.40 -16.31
N ARG A 447 10.46 -6.25 -15.39
CA ARG A 447 9.05 -6.36 -14.96
C ARG A 447 8.98 -6.05 -13.49
N ILE A 448 8.54 -4.83 -13.13
CA ILE A 448 8.46 -4.36 -11.73
C ILE A 448 7.04 -4.54 -11.19
N GLY A 449 6.04 -4.32 -12.02
CA GLY A 449 4.63 -4.18 -11.62
C GLY A 449 4.29 -2.73 -11.21
N GLY A 450 3.05 -2.47 -10.80
CA GLY A 450 2.58 -1.11 -10.49
C GLY A 450 2.58 -0.21 -11.73
N HIS A 451 2.87 1.06 -11.52
CA HIS A 451 3.02 2.07 -12.58
C HIS A 451 4.41 2.70 -12.44
N PRO A 452 5.40 2.29 -13.25
CA PRO A 452 6.68 3.00 -13.35
C PRO A 452 6.43 4.42 -13.87
N LEU A 453 6.81 5.41 -13.08
CA LEU A 453 6.68 6.83 -13.35
C LEU A 453 8.09 7.40 -13.56
N GLY A 454 8.61 8.26 -12.67
CA GLY A 454 9.94 8.86 -12.80
C GLY A 454 11.09 7.84 -12.89
N LEU A 455 12.05 8.12 -13.77
CA LEU A 455 13.18 7.29 -14.09
C LEU A 455 14.49 8.07 -13.97
N GLY A 456 15.56 7.44 -13.47
CA GLY A 456 16.89 8.04 -13.43
C GLY A 456 17.98 6.99 -13.24
N PHE A 457 19.16 7.21 -13.82
CA PHE A 457 20.30 6.32 -13.61
C PHE A 457 21.14 6.79 -12.44
N ASP A 458 21.56 5.87 -11.57
CA ASP A 458 22.57 6.13 -10.56
C ASP A 458 24.01 6.02 -11.13
N ALA A 459 25.01 6.28 -10.29
CA ALA A 459 26.42 6.25 -10.71
C ALA A 459 26.89 4.85 -11.11
N GLU A 460 26.23 3.80 -10.65
CA GLU A 460 26.48 2.40 -10.96
C GLU A 460 25.67 1.89 -12.16
N GLU A 461 25.03 2.79 -12.90
CA GLU A 461 24.14 2.48 -14.04
C GLU A 461 22.92 1.61 -13.67
N ASN A 462 22.49 1.58 -12.40
CA ASN A 462 21.20 1.02 -12.07
C ASN A 462 20.10 2.03 -12.43
N LEU A 463 19.03 1.54 -13.02
CA LEU A 463 17.86 2.36 -13.31
C LEU A 463 17.00 2.49 -12.03
N VAL A 464 17.00 3.66 -11.43
CA VAL A 464 16.14 3.99 -10.30
C VAL A 464 14.76 4.38 -10.80
N VAL A 465 13.72 3.83 -10.19
CA VAL A 465 12.32 3.94 -10.66
C VAL A 465 11.40 4.29 -9.52
N CYS A 466 10.67 5.40 -9.65
CA CYS A 466 9.48 5.65 -8.85
C CYS A 466 8.31 4.82 -9.37
N VAL A 467 7.69 4.01 -8.50
CA VAL A 467 6.59 3.14 -8.89
C VAL A 467 5.32 3.53 -8.11
N GLY A 468 4.36 4.09 -8.83
CA GLY A 468 3.08 4.49 -8.24
C GLY A 468 2.39 3.33 -7.54
N GLY A 469 2.09 3.50 -6.24
CA GLY A 469 1.49 2.48 -5.39
C GLY A 469 2.46 1.47 -4.76
N MET A 470 3.74 1.47 -5.14
CA MET A 470 4.73 0.49 -4.67
C MET A 470 5.96 1.11 -4.00
N GLY A 471 6.35 2.35 -4.37
CA GLY A 471 7.49 3.07 -3.82
C GLY A 471 8.69 3.17 -4.76
N LEU A 472 9.91 3.18 -4.21
CA LEU A 472 11.16 3.36 -4.92
C LEU A 472 11.85 2.02 -5.18
N TYR A 473 12.29 1.80 -6.42
CA TYR A 473 12.98 0.59 -6.89
C TYR A 473 14.28 0.95 -7.61
N ALA A 474 15.21 0.01 -7.67
CA ALA A 474 16.36 0.04 -8.58
C ALA A 474 16.34 -1.21 -9.44
N VAL A 475 16.67 -1.07 -10.70
CA VAL A 475 16.82 -2.19 -11.65
C VAL A 475 18.30 -2.23 -12.06
N SER A 476 18.94 -3.34 -11.76
CA SER A 476 20.36 -3.55 -12.13
C SER A 476 20.52 -3.62 -13.64
N PRO A 477 21.75 -3.42 -14.20
CA PRO A 477 21.99 -3.48 -15.65
C PRO A 477 21.57 -4.80 -16.32
N ASP A 478 21.44 -5.89 -15.54
CA ASP A 478 20.94 -7.19 -15.99
C ASP A 478 19.40 -7.30 -16.03
N GLY A 479 18.67 -6.21 -15.69
CA GLY A 479 17.21 -6.17 -15.66
C GLY A 479 16.56 -6.69 -14.37
N THR A 480 17.36 -6.98 -13.32
CA THR A 480 16.82 -7.50 -12.04
C THR A 480 16.29 -6.35 -11.16
N PRO A 481 14.98 -6.30 -10.83
CA PRO A 481 14.43 -5.25 -9.99
C PRO A 481 14.66 -5.54 -8.51
N ARG A 482 15.09 -4.53 -7.75
CA ARG A 482 15.26 -4.54 -6.30
C ARG A 482 14.49 -3.39 -5.67
N LYS A 483 13.68 -3.66 -4.66
CA LYS A 483 12.99 -2.62 -3.90
C LYS A 483 14.00 -1.89 -3.01
N LEU A 484 14.03 -0.55 -3.10
CA LEU A 484 14.81 0.32 -2.24
C LEU A 484 13.98 0.75 -1.02
N SER A 485 12.76 1.27 -1.27
CA SER A 485 11.90 1.78 -0.20
C SER A 485 10.42 1.75 -0.59
N ASP A 486 9.55 1.37 0.35
CA ASP A 486 8.08 1.48 0.22
C ASP A 486 7.44 2.22 1.40
N GLU A 487 8.25 2.72 2.33
CA GLU A 487 7.80 3.49 3.49
C GLU A 487 8.94 4.38 4.03
N THR A 488 8.59 5.42 4.76
CA THR A 488 9.58 6.22 5.49
C THR A 488 10.09 5.46 6.71
N ASN A 489 11.35 5.63 7.05
CA ASN A 489 11.95 4.95 8.19
C ASN A 489 11.42 5.49 9.52
N ARG A 490 11.23 4.59 10.48
CA ARG A 490 10.76 4.93 11.82
C ARG A 490 11.75 5.83 12.54
N ASP A 491 11.24 6.94 13.03
CA ASP A 491 11.88 7.75 14.04
C ASP A 491 10.91 7.88 15.23
N TRP A 492 11.29 7.35 16.40
CA TRP A 492 10.49 7.42 17.62
C TRP A 492 10.12 8.85 18.04
N THR A 493 10.91 9.82 17.60
CA THR A 493 10.66 11.25 17.86
C THR A 493 9.71 11.88 16.83
N ARG A 494 9.48 11.21 15.69
CA ARG A 494 8.71 11.71 14.55
C ARG A 494 7.64 10.71 14.09
N LEU A 495 6.73 10.35 14.98
CA LEU A 495 5.61 9.41 14.72
C LEU A 495 4.80 9.73 13.46
N ARG A 496 4.84 10.98 12.96
CA ARG A 496 4.14 11.42 11.75
C ARG A 496 4.86 11.07 10.46
N ASP A 497 6.11 10.63 10.51
CA ASP A 497 6.88 10.31 9.30
C ASP A 497 6.82 8.83 8.92
N ASP A 498 6.32 7.98 9.79
CA ASP A 498 6.18 6.55 9.59
C ASP A 498 4.95 6.25 8.73
N SER A 499 5.09 6.30 7.40
CA SER A 499 4.00 6.03 6.48
C SER A 499 4.46 5.34 5.21
N ARG A 500 3.58 4.52 4.64
CA ARG A 500 3.76 3.91 3.32
C ARG A 500 3.73 4.96 2.23
N LEU A 501 4.57 4.75 1.22
CA LEU A 501 4.53 5.51 -0.02
C LEU A 501 3.30 5.10 -0.84
N ARG A 502 2.49 6.08 -1.24
CA ARG A 502 1.27 5.84 -2.03
C ARG A 502 1.44 6.19 -3.50
N LEU A 503 2.01 7.34 -3.77
CA LEU A 503 2.21 7.85 -5.11
C LEU A 503 3.61 8.48 -5.18
N ALA A 504 4.64 7.62 -5.18
CA ALA A 504 5.98 8.01 -5.57
C ALA A 504 5.94 8.33 -7.07
N ASP A 505 6.33 9.55 -7.45
CA ASP A 505 6.06 10.10 -8.76
C ASP A 505 7.36 10.30 -9.54
N ASP A 506 8.09 11.38 -9.32
CA ASP A 506 9.33 11.68 -10.03
C ASP A 506 10.54 11.71 -9.09
N LEU A 507 11.74 11.58 -9.64
CA LEU A 507 12.99 11.54 -8.88
C LEU A 507 14.14 12.24 -9.63
N ASP A 508 15.11 12.73 -8.84
CA ASP A 508 16.45 13.00 -9.36
C ASP A 508 17.52 12.60 -8.34
N ILE A 509 18.72 12.35 -8.82
CA ILE A 509 19.86 11.87 -8.04
C ILE A 509 20.88 13.01 -7.93
N THR A 510 21.18 13.40 -6.70
CA THR A 510 22.16 14.46 -6.41
C THR A 510 23.59 13.95 -6.53
N PRO A 511 24.59 14.84 -6.73
CA PRO A 511 26.00 14.44 -6.87
C PRO A 511 26.56 13.64 -5.69
N ASP A 512 25.97 13.76 -4.51
CA ASP A 512 26.32 12.96 -3.31
C ASP A 512 25.64 11.58 -3.28
N GLY A 513 25.00 11.17 -4.36
CA GLY A 513 24.35 9.87 -4.54
C GLY A 513 22.99 9.71 -3.83
N LYS A 514 22.48 10.75 -3.17
CA LYS A 514 21.14 10.70 -2.57
C LYS A 514 20.06 10.83 -3.63
N ILE A 515 18.99 10.07 -3.44
CA ILE A 515 17.84 10.08 -4.34
C ILE A 515 16.74 10.93 -3.70
N TYR A 516 16.46 12.08 -4.31
CA TYR A 516 15.31 12.90 -3.95
C TYR A 516 14.14 12.54 -4.85
N PHE A 517 12.97 12.34 -4.26
CA PHE A 517 11.79 11.97 -5.02
C PHE A 517 10.52 12.57 -4.42
N SER A 518 9.56 12.84 -5.28
CA SER A 518 8.25 13.33 -4.88
C SER A 518 7.33 12.19 -4.48
N GLU A 519 6.50 12.45 -3.49
CA GLU A 519 5.25 11.72 -3.30
C GLU A 519 4.12 12.71 -3.56
N ALA A 520 3.50 12.58 -4.72
CA ALA A 520 2.50 13.53 -5.19
C ALA A 520 1.33 13.67 -4.21
N THR A 521 0.92 12.56 -3.61
CA THR A 521 -0.11 12.55 -2.58
C THR A 521 0.06 11.37 -1.62
N THR A 522 -0.02 11.64 -0.32
CA THR A 522 -0.05 10.61 0.74
C THR A 522 -1.45 10.01 0.91
N ARG A 523 -2.47 10.46 0.17
CA ARG A 523 -3.88 10.08 0.36
C ARG A 523 -4.43 9.19 -0.73
N PHE A 524 -4.11 9.48 -1.98
CA PHE A 524 -4.69 8.82 -3.15
C PHE A 524 -3.65 7.93 -3.83
N GLY A 525 -4.09 6.87 -4.46
CA GLY A 525 -3.26 6.03 -5.35
C GLY A 525 -3.51 6.37 -6.81
N MET A 526 -2.84 5.65 -7.73
CA MET A 526 -2.92 5.87 -9.18
C MET A 526 -4.35 5.90 -9.75
N ALA A 527 -5.29 5.16 -9.18
CA ALA A 527 -6.68 5.16 -9.67
C ALA A 527 -7.48 6.42 -9.27
N ASP A 528 -7.02 7.17 -8.27
CA ASP A 528 -7.79 8.22 -7.61
C ASP A 528 -7.02 9.55 -7.47
N TRP A 529 -5.84 9.70 -8.11
CA TRP A 529 -4.97 10.86 -7.95
C TRP A 529 -5.64 12.20 -8.31
N ILE A 530 -6.56 12.19 -9.27
CA ILE A 530 -7.36 13.36 -9.69
C ILE A 530 -8.12 13.97 -8.52
N LEU A 531 -8.56 13.14 -7.55
CA LEU A 531 -9.27 13.61 -6.37
C LEU A 531 -8.41 14.50 -5.47
N ASP A 532 -7.09 14.40 -5.54
CA ASP A 532 -6.18 15.29 -4.82
C ASP A 532 -6.33 16.75 -5.30
N GLY A 533 -6.35 16.95 -6.63
CA GLY A 533 -6.62 18.27 -7.23
C GLY A 533 -7.96 18.83 -6.81
N ILE A 534 -9.01 18.00 -6.77
CA ILE A 534 -10.35 18.41 -6.34
C ILE A 534 -10.38 18.75 -4.84
N GLU A 535 -9.62 18.02 -4.01
CA GLU A 535 -9.46 18.40 -2.60
C GLU A 535 -8.80 19.75 -2.44
N GLY A 536 -7.82 20.08 -3.28
CA GLY A 536 -7.03 21.30 -3.21
C GLY A 536 -6.29 21.44 -1.89
N ARG A 537 -5.64 20.37 -1.44
CA ARG A 537 -4.93 20.28 -0.16
C ARG A 537 -3.47 19.94 -0.35
N PRO A 538 -2.59 20.38 0.55
CA PRO A 538 -1.19 20.02 0.52
C PRO A 538 -1.00 18.61 1.11
N ASN A 539 -1.30 17.59 0.32
CA ASN A 539 -1.18 16.19 0.72
C ASN A 539 0.15 15.54 0.29
N GLY A 540 0.96 16.24 -0.50
CA GLY A 540 2.23 15.73 -1.00
C GLY A 540 3.43 16.10 -0.14
N ARG A 541 4.58 15.48 -0.45
CA ARG A 541 5.85 15.70 0.23
C ARG A 541 7.05 15.42 -0.67
N LEU A 542 8.20 16.02 -0.35
CA LEU A 542 9.50 15.65 -0.88
C LEU A 542 10.18 14.67 0.08
N LEU A 543 10.70 13.58 -0.46
CA LEU A 543 11.45 12.55 0.27
C LEU A 543 12.91 12.51 -0.19
N CYS A 544 13.76 11.97 0.67
CA CYS A 544 15.14 11.65 0.35
C CYS A 544 15.42 10.22 0.79
N TYR A 545 15.89 9.39 -0.13
CA TYR A 545 16.46 8.08 0.15
C TYR A 545 17.99 8.21 0.15
N ASP A 546 18.62 7.74 1.20
CA ASP A 546 20.06 7.72 1.35
C ASP A 546 20.56 6.27 1.13
N PRO A 547 21.24 5.97 0.01
CA PRO A 547 21.74 4.62 -0.27
C PRO A 547 22.75 4.11 0.76
N ALA A 548 23.54 5.00 1.36
CA ALA A 548 24.57 4.61 2.34
C ALA A 548 23.97 4.06 3.63
N THR A 549 22.80 4.56 4.03
CA THR A 549 22.11 4.13 5.26
C THR A 549 20.90 3.25 4.98
N GLY A 550 20.44 3.17 3.72
CA GLY A 550 19.20 2.50 3.33
C GLY A 550 17.95 3.15 3.93
N THR A 551 18.00 4.45 4.28
CA THR A 551 16.92 5.13 4.98
C THR A 551 16.19 6.13 4.10
N THR A 552 14.86 6.16 4.22
CA THR A 552 13.98 7.13 3.56
C THR A 552 13.43 8.12 4.58
N ARG A 553 13.55 9.43 4.31
CA ARG A 553 13.05 10.50 5.19
C ARG A 553 12.26 11.53 4.41
N THR A 554 11.25 12.10 5.05
CA THR A 554 10.55 13.27 4.53
C THR A 554 11.40 14.52 4.77
N VAL A 555 11.67 15.24 3.69
CA VAL A 555 12.46 16.50 3.67
C VAL A 555 11.52 17.69 3.77
N ILE A 556 10.51 17.77 2.91
CA ILE A 556 9.50 18.83 2.91
C ILE A 556 8.12 18.20 2.97
N ARG A 557 7.27 18.76 3.82
CA ARG A 557 5.87 18.35 3.97
C ARG A 557 4.94 19.41 3.40
N ASP A 558 3.70 19.00 3.29
CA ASP A 558 2.61 19.93 3.02
C ASP A 558 2.75 20.62 1.64
N LEU A 559 3.25 19.88 0.63
CA LEU A 559 3.29 20.28 -0.77
C LEU A 559 1.97 19.97 -1.48
N VAL A 560 1.59 20.76 -2.44
CA VAL A 560 0.38 20.54 -3.24
C VAL A 560 0.74 19.79 -4.51
N PHE A 561 0.57 18.50 -4.49
CA PHE A 561 0.85 17.57 -5.57
C PHE A 561 2.23 17.82 -6.20
N PRO A 562 3.33 17.65 -5.42
CA PRO A 562 4.66 17.72 -5.98
C PRO A 562 4.83 16.60 -7.01
N ASN A 563 5.28 16.96 -8.19
CA ASN A 563 5.53 16.04 -9.29
C ASN A 563 7.02 16.12 -9.66
N GLY A 564 7.39 16.72 -10.78
CA GLY A 564 8.75 16.81 -11.27
C GLY A 564 9.79 17.27 -10.24
N ILE A 565 10.89 16.54 -10.14
CA ILE A 565 12.06 16.84 -9.30
C ILE A 565 13.29 16.94 -10.18
N CYS A 566 14.01 18.03 -10.09
CA CYS A 566 15.25 18.24 -10.87
C CYS A 566 16.34 18.89 -10.04
N SER A 567 17.51 18.31 -10.00
CA SER A 567 18.71 18.92 -9.40
C SER A 567 19.14 20.11 -10.24
N CYS A 568 19.35 21.25 -9.61
CA CYS A 568 19.84 22.44 -10.30
C CYS A 568 21.30 22.31 -10.73
N HIS A 569 21.70 23.14 -11.69
CA HIS A 569 23.08 23.18 -12.18
C HIS A 569 24.07 23.65 -11.09
N ASP A 570 23.59 24.31 -10.03
CA ASP A 570 24.41 24.71 -8.87
C ASP A 570 24.86 23.52 -7.99
N GLY A 571 24.27 22.33 -8.18
CA GLY A 571 24.54 21.14 -7.36
C GLY A 571 24.10 21.25 -5.89
N GLU A 572 23.49 22.36 -5.48
CA GLU A 572 23.09 22.67 -4.10
C GLU A 572 21.57 22.73 -3.91
N SER A 573 20.81 22.88 -4.99
CA SER A 573 19.36 23.05 -4.94
C SER A 573 18.60 22.11 -5.88
N LEU A 574 17.29 21.98 -5.61
CA LEU A 574 16.34 21.16 -6.37
C LEU A 574 15.16 22.02 -6.81
N LEU A 575 14.70 21.86 -8.04
CA LEU A 575 13.40 22.35 -8.50
C LEU A 575 12.33 21.29 -8.19
N ILE A 576 11.14 21.77 -7.79
CA ILE A 576 9.99 20.94 -7.43
C ILE A 576 8.75 21.50 -8.12
N ALA A 577 8.18 20.78 -9.08
CA ALA A 577 6.92 21.15 -9.70
C ALA A 577 5.75 20.94 -8.74
N GLN A 578 4.85 21.92 -8.62
CA GLN A 578 3.57 21.77 -7.93
C GLN A 578 2.44 21.84 -8.97
N THR A 579 1.99 20.67 -9.41
CA THR A 579 1.04 20.52 -10.54
C THR A 579 -0.19 21.39 -10.38
N TRP A 580 -0.95 21.24 -9.30
CA TRP A 580 -2.22 21.96 -9.11
C TRP A 580 -2.07 23.45 -8.80
N LEU A 581 -0.87 23.91 -8.44
CA LEU A 581 -0.60 25.33 -8.22
C LEU A 581 0.06 26.01 -9.43
N CYS A 582 0.38 25.26 -10.47
CA CYS A 582 1.01 25.76 -11.70
C CYS A 582 2.26 26.60 -11.39
N ARG A 583 3.11 26.11 -10.45
CA ARG A 583 4.33 26.80 -10.00
C ARG A 583 5.45 25.83 -9.73
N ILE A 584 6.69 26.32 -9.73
CA ILE A 584 7.90 25.59 -9.39
C ILE A 584 8.52 26.22 -8.15
N LEU A 585 8.92 25.38 -7.20
CA LEU A 585 9.68 25.75 -6.01
C LEU A 585 11.16 25.41 -6.23
N ARG A 586 12.07 26.17 -5.60
CA ARG A 586 13.49 25.82 -5.44
C ARG A 586 13.77 25.53 -3.99
N TYR A 587 14.35 24.38 -3.71
CA TYR A 587 14.75 23.94 -2.38
C TYR A 587 16.23 23.69 -2.32
N TYR A 588 16.92 24.29 -1.34
CA TYR A 588 18.34 24.12 -1.14
C TYR A 588 18.59 22.96 -0.19
N HIS A 589 19.13 21.85 -0.71
CA HIS A 589 19.42 20.64 0.07
C HIS A 589 20.83 20.68 0.70
N SER A 590 21.73 21.52 0.20
CA SER A 590 23.10 21.69 0.67
C SER A 590 23.55 23.14 0.56
N GLY A 591 24.82 23.43 0.86
CA GLY A 591 25.39 24.77 0.78
C GLY A 591 24.91 25.75 1.84
N PRO A 592 25.25 27.06 1.66
CA PRO A 592 24.93 28.11 2.65
C PRO A 592 23.44 28.35 2.86
N ASN A 593 22.63 28.05 1.85
CA ASN A 593 21.18 28.26 1.88
C ASN A 593 20.41 26.98 2.28
N LYS A 594 21.06 25.96 2.77
CA LYS A 594 20.45 24.67 3.14
C LYS A 594 19.19 24.85 3.98
N GLY A 595 18.10 24.21 3.53
CA GLY A 595 16.78 24.26 4.20
C GLY A 595 15.89 25.41 3.71
N ARG A 596 16.39 26.34 2.89
CA ARG A 596 15.59 27.41 2.30
C ARG A 596 14.70 26.85 1.21
N LEU A 597 13.46 27.35 1.15
CA LEU A 597 12.46 27.03 0.14
C LEU A 597 11.92 28.34 -0.42
N GLU A 598 11.96 28.50 -1.73
CA GLU A 598 11.49 29.72 -2.41
C GLU A 598 10.68 29.39 -3.68
N ILE A 599 9.90 30.33 -4.18
CA ILE A 599 9.22 30.21 -5.47
C ILE A 599 10.23 30.54 -6.57
N PHE A 600 10.53 29.55 -7.43
CA PHE A 600 11.35 29.74 -8.62
C PHE A 600 10.56 30.39 -9.75
N MET A 601 9.42 29.81 -10.11
CA MET A 601 8.49 30.33 -11.10
C MET A 601 7.04 30.12 -10.67
N ASP A 602 6.14 31.02 -11.08
CA ASP A 602 4.72 30.97 -10.72
C ASP A 602 3.84 31.30 -11.93
N ASN A 603 2.59 30.83 -11.87
CA ASN A 603 1.55 31.15 -12.85
C ASN A 603 1.82 30.61 -14.25
N PHE A 604 2.16 29.33 -14.38
CA PHE A 604 2.21 28.67 -15.69
C PHE A 604 0.82 28.57 -16.34
N PRO A 605 0.75 28.50 -17.68
CA PRO A 605 -0.51 28.37 -18.41
C PRO A 605 -1.12 26.96 -18.33
N GLY A 606 -0.38 25.99 -17.80
CA GLY A 606 -0.77 24.58 -17.70
C GLY A 606 -0.34 23.94 -16.40
N TYR A 607 -0.72 22.66 -16.26
CA TYR A 607 -0.37 21.81 -15.13
C TYR A 607 1.01 21.21 -15.35
N LEU A 608 1.92 21.47 -14.40
CA LEU A 608 3.30 21.03 -14.46
C LEU A 608 3.42 19.53 -14.17
N ASP A 609 4.32 18.91 -14.89
CA ASP A 609 4.75 17.53 -14.67
C ASP A 609 6.27 17.48 -14.44
N ASN A 610 7.04 16.61 -15.12
CA ASN A 610 8.46 16.46 -14.89
C ASN A 610 9.28 17.69 -15.31
N ILE A 611 10.43 17.88 -14.68
CA ILE A 611 11.41 18.92 -14.96
C ILE A 611 12.75 18.23 -15.23
N ASN A 612 13.45 18.64 -16.28
CA ASN A 612 14.77 18.09 -16.60
C ASN A 612 15.77 19.18 -17.00
N ARG A 613 17.05 18.95 -16.74
CA ARG A 613 18.12 19.85 -17.10
C ARG A 613 18.26 19.97 -18.63
N SER A 614 18.53 21.16 -19.11
CA SER A 614 18.96 21.41 -20.48
C SER A 614 20.49 21.50 -20.54
N SER A 615 21.08 21.11 -21.67
CA SER A 615 22.52 21.12 -21.87
C SER A 615 23.15 22.53 -21.86
N ASP A 616 22.34 23.56 -22.06
CA ASP A 616 22.77 24.97 -22.10
C ASP A 616 22.59 25.74 -20.79
N GLY A 617 22.33 25.04 -19.67
CA GLY A 617 22.25 25.62 -18.33
C GLY A 617 20.85 26.05 -17.90
N GLY A 618 19.82 25.71 -18.69
CA GLY A 618 18.42 25.93 -18.34
C GLY A 618 17.69 24.63 -17.97
N TYR A 619 16.35 24.68 -18.02
CA TYR A 619 15.49 23.53 -17.69
C TYR A 619 14.41 23.36 -18.74
N TRP A 620 14.06 22.10 -18.98
CA TRP A 620 12.87 21.69 -19.71
C TRP A 620 11.75 21.35 -18.74
N ILE A 621 10.53 21.78 -19.04
CA ILE A 621 9.34 21.60 -18.19
C ILE A 621 8.21 21.05 -19.04
N ALA A 622 7.63 19.91 -18.64
CA ALA A 622 6.44 19.34 -19.26
C ALA A 622 5.18 20.00 -18.69
N LEU A 623 4.22 20.24 -19.57
CA LEU A 623 2.86 20.62 -19.20
C LEU A 623 1.91 19.51 -19.66
N ASN A 624 1.40 18.71 -18.71
CA ASN A 624 0.52 17.57 -19.02
C ASN A 624 -0.92 17.97 -19.37
N GLY A 625 -1.25 19.24 -19.24
CA GLY A 625 -2.54 19.78 -19.62
C GLY A 625 -2.62 21.28 -19.37
N MET A 626 -3.58 21.94 -20.02
CA MET A 626 -3.75 23.38 -19.93
C MET A 626 -4.72 23.75 -18.81
N ARG A 627 -4.48 24.89 -18.17
CA ARG A 627 -5.41 25.46 -17.19
C ARG A 627 -6.76 25.75 -17.83
N SER A 628 -7.80 25.26 -17.20
CA SER A 628 -9.18 25.46 -17.61
C SER A 628 -9.82 26.56 -16.76
N PRO A 629 -10.47 27.58 -17.36
CA PRO A 629 -11.24 28.57 -16.61
C PRO A 629 -12.31 27.95 -15.70
N ALA A 630 -12.87 26.79 -16.11
CA ALA A 630 -13.85 26.06 -15.32
C ALA A 630 -13.21 25.47 -14.06
N TYR A 631 -12.00 24.92 -14.16
CA TYR A 631 -11.26 24.42 -13.00
C TYR A 631 -10.85 25.56 -12.06
N ASP A 632 -10.31 26.66 -12.59
CA ASP A 632 -9.95 27.84 -11.81
C ASP A 632 -11.15 28.40 -11.04
N LEU A 633 -12.34 28.41 -11.67
CA LEU A 633 -13.60 28.80 -11.02
C LEU A 633 -14.01 27.79 -9.94
N ALA A 634 -13.91 26.48 -10.23
CA ALA A 634 -14.23 25.43 -9.29
C ALA A 634 -13.36 25.51 -8.03
N MET A 635 -12.07 25.81 -8.18
CA MET A 635 -11.14 25.96 -7.05
C MET A 635 -11.50 27.15 -6.15
N ARG A 636 -12.15 28.18 -6.68
CA ARG A 636 -12.69 29.31 -5.91
C ARG A 636 -13.99 28.99 -5.18
N MET A 637 -14.70 27.90 -5.56
CA MET A 637 -16.04 27.58 -5.06
C MET A 637 -16.11 26.19 -4.39
N PRO A 638 -15.72 26.05 -3.13
CA PRO A 638 -15.70 24.75 -2.42
C PRO A 638 -17.04 24.01 -2.40
N SER A 639 -18.16 24.74 -2.35
CA SER A 639 -19.51 24.16 -2.41
C SER A 639 -19.83 23.57 -3.79
N PHE A 640 -19.33 24.18 -4.85
CA PHE A 640 -19.44 23.70 -6.21
C PHE A 640 -18.61 22.43 -6.40
N ARG A 641 -17.33 22.42 -5.99
CA ARG A 641 -16.49 21.21 -6.01
C ARG A 641 -17.15 20.02 -5.31
N ARG A 642 -17.74 20.23 -4.11
CA ARG A 642 -18.46 19.19 -3.37
C ARG A 642 -19.65 18.61 -4.13
N ARG A 643 -20.35 19.43 -4.92
CA ARG A 643 -21.48 18.97 -5.76
C ARG A 643 -21.00 18.23 -7.00
N MET A 644 -19.97 18.74 -7.64
CA MET A 644 -19.38 18.11 -8.83
C MET A 644 -18.85 16.70 -8.51
N MET A 645 -18.11 16.53 -7.42
CA MET A 645 -17.61 15.22 -6.97
C MET A 645 -18.69 14.14 -6.81
N LYS A 646 -19.96 14.55 -6.59
CA LYS A 646 -21.08 13.61 -6.46
C LYS A 646 -21.74 13.29 -7.79
N ARG A 647 -21.54 14.08 -8.83
CA ARG A 647 -22.33 14.07 -10.08
C ARG A 647 -21.51 13.78 -11.32
N ILE A 648 -20.22 14.08 -11.32
CA ILE A 648 -19.35 13.91 -12.49
C ILE A 648 -18.40 12.74 -12.24
N PRO A 649 -18.29 11.81 -13.20
CA PRO A 649 -17.30 10.73 -13.16
C PRO A 649 -15.88 11.30 -12.99
N ARG A 650 -15.01 10.56 -12.32
CA ARG A 650 -13.67 11.03 -11.95
C ARG A 650 -12.81 11.38 -13.16
N ASP A 651 -12.94 10.63 -14.19
CA ASP A 651 -12.21 10.67 -15.46
C ASP A 651 -12.62 11.90 -16.33
N GLU A 652 -13.85 12.39 -16.16
CA GLU A 652 -14.37 13.52 -16.95
C GLU A 652 -13.91 14.89 -16.42
N TRP A 653 -13.30 14.96 -15.25
CA TRP A 653 -12.89 16.21 -14.61
C TRP A 653 -11.77 16.95 -15.33
N LEU A 654 -10.86 16.22 -15.97
CA LEU A 654 -9.67 16.77 -16.63
C LEU A 654 -9.85 16.89 -18.15
N TYR A 655 -10.90 16.33 -18.71
CA TYR A 655 -11.02 16.08 -20.15
C TYR A 655 -10.95 17.27 -21.08
N PRO A 656 -11.39 18.49 -20.81
CA PRO A 656 -11.19 19.54 -21.82
C PRO A 656 -9.75 20.07 -21.85
N SER A 657 -8.95 19.77 -20.82
CA SER A 657 -7.63 20.39 -20.63
C SER A 657 -6.46 19.55 -21.10
N MET A 658 -6.69 18.26 -21.39
CA MET A 658 -5.61 17.29 -21.62
C MET A 658 -5.30 17.01 -23.10
N ASN A 659 -6.03 17.58 -24.04
CA ASN A 659 -5.80 17.36 -25.48
C ASN A 659 -4.73 18.28 -26.08
N HIS A 660 -3.72 18.64 -25.30
CA HIS A 660 -2.65 19.55 -25.74
C HIS A 660 -1.31 18.96 -25.32
N GLY A 661 -0.33 19.06 -26.17
CA GLY A 661 1.07 18.80 -25.83
C GLY A 661 1.81 20.13 -25.70
N CYS A 662 2.53 20.32 -24.59
CA CYS A 662 3.35 21.50 -24.40
C CYS A 662 4.61 21.21 -23.58
N VAL A 663 5.75 21.68 -24.08
CA VAL A 663 7.03 21.70 -23.38
C VAL A 663 7.53 23.16 -23.34
N VAL A 664 8.02 23.57 -22.18
CA VAL A 664 8.56 24.92 -21.95
C VAL A 664 10.04 24.82 -21.61
N LYS A 665 10.87 25.64 -22.25
CA LYS A 665 12.27 25.81 -21.90
C LYS A 665 12.45 27.09 -21.10
N VAL A 666 13.15 27.02 -19.98
CA VAL A 666 13.39 28.15 -19.09
C VAL A 666 14.88 28.30 -18.77
N SER A 667 15.30 29.53 -18.46
CA SER A 667 16.65 29.82 -17.98
C SER A 667 16.84 29.42 -16.52
N GLU A 668 18.10 29.39 -16.06
CA GLU A 668 18.46 29.25 -14.64
C GLU A 668 17.87 30.36 -13.75
N ALA A 669 17.55 31.52 -14.34
CA ALA A 669 16.92 32.63 -13.65
C ALA A 669 15.38 32.53 -13.61
N GLY A 670 14.78 31.60 -14.32
CA GLY A 670 13.33 31.42 -14.40
C GLY A 670 12.66 32.23 -15.52
N ASP A 671 13.41 32.67 -16.55
CA ASP A 671 12.82 33.31 -17.72
C ASP A 671 12.46 32.24 -18.75
N VAL A 672 11.27 32.37 -19.37
CA VAL A 672 10.85 31.50 -20.47
C VAL A 672 11.67 31.82 -21.71
N LEU A 673 12.41 30.81 -22.20
CA LEU A 673 13.28 30.95 -23.36
C LEU A 673 12.61 30.51 -24.65
N ASP A 674 11.85 29.39 -24.57
CA ASP A 674 11.21 28.80 -25.75
C ASP A 674 10.03 27.92 -25.36
N THR A 675 9.15 27.63 -26.33
CA THR A 675 8.00 26.73 -26.15
C THR A 675 7.82 25.83 -27.37
N TYR A 676 7.40 24.61 -27.12
CA TYR A 676 7.08 23.59 -28.13
C TYR A 676 5.65 23.10 -27.91
N TRP A 677 4.80 23.24 -28.93
CA TRP A 677 3.39 22.94 -28.81
C TRP A 677 2.90 21.91 -29.84
N ASP A 678 1.98 21.08 -29.38
CA ASP A 678 1.01 20.33 -30.18
C ASP A 678 -0.39 20.77 -29.74
N PRO A 679 -0.95 21.82 -30.37
CA PRO A 679 -2.19 22.45 -29.89
C PRO A 679 -3.42 21.54 -29.99
N GLY A 680 -3.40 20.55 -30.87
CA GLY A 680 -4.50 19.59 -31.07
C GLY A 680 -4.29 18.28 -30.32
N GLY A 681 -3.09 18.04 -29.79
CA GLY A 681 -2.71 16.76 -29.23
C GLY A 681 -2.71 15.62 -30.26
N GLU A 682 -2.45 15.93 -31.53
CA GLU A 682 -2.53 14.96 -32.64
C GLU A 682 -1.30 14.04 -32.67
N ALA A 683 -0.14 14.58 -32.36
CA ALA A 683 1.11 13.83 -32.34
C ALA A 683 1.46 13.36 -30.91
N HIS A 684 1.47 14.28 -29.95
CA HIS A 684 1.89 14.02 -28.57
C HIS A 684 1.04 14.84 -27.57
N ALA A 685 -0.14 14.31 -27.21
CA ALA A 685 -0.96 14.88 -26.13
C ALA A 685 -0.37 14.52 -24.74
N THR A 686 -0.83 15.26 -23.70
CA THR A 686 -0.52 14.92 -22.29
C THR A 686 0.96 14.62 -22.04
N ILE A 687 1.84 15.53 -22.40
CA ILE A 687 3.27 15.37 -22.20
C ILE A 687 3.57 15.43 -20.72
N THR A 688 4.19 14.36 -20.20
CA THR A 688 4.55 14.25 -18.79
C THR A 688 6.05 14.39 -18.57
N SER A 689 6.86 13.98 -19.52
CA SER A 689 8.33 14.11 -19.42
C SER A 689 8.99 14.50 -20.72
N MET A 690 10.22 14.95 -20.61
CA MET A 690 11.10 15.22 -21.74
C MET A 690 12.56 15.13 -21.31
N ARG A 691 13.41 14.56 -22.18
CA ARG A 691 14.83 14.40 -21.91
C ARG A 691 15.66 14.85 -23.11
N GLU A 692 16.59 15.78 -22.87
CA GLU A 692 17.55 16.19 -23.88
C GLU A 692 18.73 15.23 -23.94
N HIS A 693 19.05 14.74 -25.15
CA HIS A 693 20.20 13.88 -25.39
C HIS A 693 20.66 14.02 -26.85
N ASP A 694 21.95 14.21 -27.07
CA ASP A 694 22.61 14.30 -28.41
C ASP A 694 21.91 15.24 -29.41
N GLY A 695 21.44 16.41 -28.94
CA GLY A 695 20.80 17.41 -29.78
C GLY A 695 19.34 17.08 -30.15
N TYR A 696 18.75 16.07 -29.51
CA TYR A 696 17.32 15.73 -29.59
C TYR A 696 16.63 15.89 -28.24
N LEU A 697 15.35 16.20 -28.30
CA LEU A 697 14.45 16.14 -27.16
C LEU A 697 13.54 14.92 -27.31
N TYR A 698 13.61 14.01 -26.35
CA TYR A 698 12.77 12.82 -26.26
C TYR A 698 11.58 13.17 -25.35
N ILE A 699 10.38 12.70 -25.72
CA ILE A 699 9.14 13.14 -25.10
C ILE A 699 8.32 11.93 -24.66
N GLY A 700 8.00 11.87 -23.37
CA GLY A 700 7.07 10.91 -22.78
C GLY A 700 5.68 11.49 -22.56
N GLY A 701 4.69 10.62 -22.38
CA GLY A 701 3.33 11.06 -22.09
C GLY A 701 2.44 9.93 -21.58
N LEU A 702 1.73 10.21 -20.50
CA LEU A 702 0.95 9.22 -19.74
C LEU A 702 -0.12 8.49 -20.57
N GLU A 703 -0.67 9.13 -21.60
CA GLU A 703 -1.73 8.55 -22.46
C GLU A 703 -1.25 8.21 -23.87
N ASN A 704 0.02 8.43 -24.15
CA ASN A 704 0.58 8.17 -25.46
C ASN A 704 0.88 6.68 -25.69
N ASN A 705 0.85 6.28 -26.97
CA ASN A 705 1.23 4.93 -27.40
C ASN A 705 2.60 4.90 -28.09
N ARG A 706 3.44 5.92 -27.83
CA ARG A 706 4.73 6.16 -28.48
C ARG A 706 5.60 7.07 -27.63
N VAL A 707 6.90 7.06 -27.84
CA VAL A 707 7.82 8.10 -27.40
C VAL A 707 8.06 9.07 -28.56
N GLY A 708 8.08 10.37 -28.30
CA GLY A 708 8.40 11.40 -29.29
C GLY A 708 9.91 11.68 -29.35
N ARG A 709 10.45 12.01 -30.53
CA ARG A 709 11.80 12.52 -30.70
C ARG A 709 11.76 13.75 -31.62
N ILE A 710 12.29 14.88 -31.16
CA ILE A 710 12.40 16.10 -31.97
C ILE A 710 13.83 16.62 -31.95
N LYS A 711 14.36 16.98 -33.12
CA LYS A 711 15.69 17.58 -33.24
C LYS A 711 15.64 19.03 -32.73
N LEU A 712 16.51 19.35 -31.78
CA LEU A 712 16.67 20.72 -31.31
C LEU A 712 17.42 21.55 -32.32
N SER A 713 16.82 22.64 -32.76
CA SER A 713 17.52 23.62 -33.62
C SER A 713 18.59 24.28 -32.77
N GLY A 714 19.85 24.20 -33.19
CA GLY A 714 20.94 24.89 -32.51
C GLY A 714 20.62 26.38 -32.36
N SER A 715 20.98 26.95 -31.23
CA SER A 715 20.79 28.39 -30.93
C SER A 715 21.64 29.24 -31.89
N GLY A 716 21.09 29.52 -33.06
CA GLY A 716 21.73 30.33 -34.07
C GLY A 716 20.79 30.57 -35.24
N ALA A 717 20.29 31.84 -35.32
CA ALA A 717 19.62 32.51 -36.45
C ALA A 717 18.27 31.90 -36.91
N ALA A 718 17.19 32.53 -36.48
CA ALA A 718 15.91 32.43 -37.13
C ALA A 718 15.98 32.88 -38.61
N GLN A 719 15.97 31.91 -39.55
CA GLN A 719 15.56 32.16 -40.89
C GLN A 719 14.06 31.87 -41.02
N VAL A 720 13.30 32.91 -41.12
CA VAL A 720 11.89 32.88 -41.52
C VAL A 720 11.85 32.51 -42.99
N ASP A 721 11.59 31.25 -43.29
CA ASP A 721 11.33 30.81 -44.68
C ASP A 721 9.84 30.95 -45.00
N ASN A 722 9.51 32.10 -45.61
CA ASN A 722 8.19 32.45 -46.06
C ASN A 722 7.89 31.75 -47.40
N ARG A 723 7.59 30.46 -47.41
CA ARG A 723 7.00 29.77 -48.56
C ARG A 723 5.59 29.35 -48.28
N ARG A 724 4.65 30.17 -48.81
CA ARG A 724 3.23 29.81 -48.88
C ARG A 724 3.09 28.64 -49.87
N PRO A 725 2.35 27.58 -49.54
CA PRO A 725 1.82 26.69 -50.55
C PRO A 725 0.64 27.31 -51.28
N GLN A 726 0.73 27.40 -52.62
CA GLN A 726 -0.39 27.83 -53.46
C GLN A 726 -1.55 26.83 -53.36
N SER A 727 -2.70 27.32 -53.02
CA SER A 727 -3.98 26.60 -53.02
C SER A 727 -4.41 26.29 -54.46
N SER A 728 -4.49 25.01 -54.83
CA SER A 728 -5.26 24.57 -55.97
C SER A 728 -6.62 24.05 -55.50
N ALA A 729 -7.61 24.90 -55.47
CA ALA A 729 -8.99 24.50 -55.25
C ALA A 729 -9.52 23.81 -56.48
N ARG A 730 -10.03 22.57 -56.37
CA ARG A 730 -11.01 21.98 -57.27
C ARG A 730 -12.32 21.79 -56.52
N PRO A 731 -13.46 22.21 -57.08
CA PRO A 731 -14.77 21.98 -56.44
C PRO A 731 -15.23 20.55 -56.67
N VAL A 732 -15.72 19.88 -55.62
CA VAL A 732 -16.47 18.62 -55.69
C VAL A 732 -17.94 18.97 -55.55
N SER A 733 -18.71 18.64 -56.57
CA SER A 733 -20.16 18.77 -56.64
C SER A 733 -20.84 17.77 -55.73
N VAL A 734 -21.88 18.24 -55.06
CA VAL A 734 -22.88 17.47 -54.31
C VAL A 734 -23.75 16.69 -55.26
N ASN A 735 -23.92 15.41 -55.03
CA ASN A 735 -25.15 14.63 -55.24
C ASN A 735 -25.34 13.67 -54.10
#